data_99e40fae66fdf53ba61ffc76f49ce832
#
_entry.id   99e40fae66fdf53ba61ffc76f49ce832
#
_cell.length_a   1.000
_cell.length_b   1.000
_cell.length_c   1.000
_cell.angle_alpha   90.00
_cell.angle_beta   90.00
_cell.angle_gamma   90.00
#
_symmetry.space_group_name_H-M   'P 1'
#
loop_
_entity.id
_entity.type
_entity.pdbx_description
1 polymer ?
#
loop_
_entity_poly.entity_id
_entity_poly.type
_entity_poly.pdbx_seq_one_letter_code
_entity_poly.pdbx_strand_id
1 'polypeptide(L)'
;MDKTIYGQAFRFACTGVVNTLAGMAVMFGLYNIFGCSYWVSSAVNYTAISVLSYFLNRKITFGYSGKVLKSGIRFAVNIAICYLAAYGATKPLVMTVMADSPVKLRENAAMLAGMCIFTGLNFLGQRFFVFGEKKNMDYRKIYEKWVESPHLEESEKNVLAEMSEEEISDAFYRKLSFGTAGMRGVMGLGMNRMNRYTIRMAAKGFAGILGEGAKVAIAYDTRNHSDEFAKEAARVLAASGVKALLFDRYSPVPLLSFTVRDLKCDGGIVITASHNLPAYNGFKVYDCTGCQLGRESAAKISENIENLDDELGIPVSDEDDPNIEYIGQDVIDRFMDAVQKCGVDTAPEAASDLSVVYTPLHGSGREYVLETLRRAGFSNVTLVKEQADYNGDFPTVRKPNPEETAVFYIAEEKAKEIGADVIIGTDPDSDRIGAGVMHDGKIVYLSGNQTGALFVDFLARMRQSAGKKLITSIVTGDMGQDIAASYGVETIRTFTGFKDLAAEMNRHREDEILMAYEESYGYLTGTHIRDKDGISSSLVMCQMAAYWKQQGKTLIDVLEDLFAEHGYYIDDQLSFVFEGAAGADRIASIMKRFRSEGESVFADICELAELRDYSRGAEGVAEANVLKFMFSNGSWAAARPSGTEPKVKFYCCIKDRDREQAEKLHSLLKNRIEKEVEQA
;
A
#
# COMPACT_ATOMS: atom_id res chain seq x y z
N MET A 1 12.72 22.41 8.86
CA MET A 1 11.89 23.00 9.93
C MET A 1 11.24 24.26 9.36
N ASP A 2 9.93 24.21 9.18
CA ASP A 2 9.13 25.10 8.32
C ASP A 2 9.17 26.56 8.80
N LYS A 3 9.58 27.51 7.92
CA LYS A 3 9.57 28.97 8.17
C LYS A 3 8.19 29.47 8.64
N THR A 4 7.10 28.79 8.27
CA THR A 4 5.73 29.08 8.71
C THR A 4 5.49 28.81 10.21
N ILE A 5 6.17 27.86 10.85
CA ILE A 5 6.02 27.56 12.29
C ILE A 5 6.52 28.77 13.14
N TYR A 6 7.69 29.28 12.82
CA TYR A 6 8.26 30.42 13.55
C TYR A 6 7.42 31.67 13.37
N GLY A 7 6.91 31.94 12.16
CA GLY A 7 6.02 33.04 11.88
C GLY A 7 4.69 32.96 12.64
N GLN A 8 4.11 31.74 12.75
CA GLN A 8 2.88 31.53 13.52
C GLN A 8 3.14 31.63 15.04
N ALA A 9 4.26 31.08 15.54
CA ALA A 9 4.63 31.17 16.94
C ALA A 9 4.87 32.64 17.37
N PHE A 10 5.52 33.42 16.52
CA PHE A 10 5.70 34.86 16.78
C PHE A 10 4.37 35.61 16.83
N ARG A 11 3.47 35.38 15.85
CA ARG A 11 2.12 36.00 15.87
C ARG A 11 1.30 35.56 17.09
N PHE A 12 1.43 34.29 17.50
CA PHE A 12 0.79 33.74 18.69
C PHE A 12 1.27 34.44 19.95
N ALA A 13 2.57 34.70 20.09
CA ALA A 13 3.14 35.47 21.20
C ALA A 13 2.64 36.91 21.19
N CYS A 14 2.62 37.59 20.03
CA CYS A 14 2.06 38.94 19.90
C CYS A 14 0.58 39.04 20.29
N THR A 15 -0.25 38.06 19.82
CA THR A 15 -1.65 37.98 20.25
C THR A 15 -1.80 37.71 21.72
N GLY A 16 -0.89 36.96 22.34
CA GLY A 16 -0.84 36.76 23.79
C GLY A 16 -0.62 38.06 24.56
N VAL A 17 0.29 38.94 24.11
CA VAL A 17 0.53 40.25 24.69
C VAL A 17 -0.72 41.14 24.59
N VAL A 18 -1.35 41.19 23.41
CA VAL A 18 -2.61 41.93 23.19
C VAL A 18 -3.72 41.46 24.12
N ASN A 19 -3.89 40.15 24.27
CA ASN A 19 -4.87 39.55 25.17
C ASN A 19 -4.61 39.93 26.64
N THR A 20 -3.35 39.95 27.06
CA THR A 20 -2.97 40.35 28.43
C THR A 20 -3.28 41.81 28.71
N LEU A 21 -2.93 42.71 27.79
CA LEU A 21 -3.22 44.13 27.93
C LEU A 21 -4.74 44.43 27.93
N ALA A 22 -5.48 43.78 27.00
CA ALA A 22 -6.92 43.90 26.96
C ALA A 22 -7.59 43.34 28.23
N GLY A 23 -7.09 42.23 28.76
CA GLY A 23 -7.56 41.64 30.01
C GLY A 23 -7.35 42.55 31.21
N MET A 24 -6.18 43.15 31.32
CA MET A 24 -5.93 44.14 32.36
C MET A 24 -6.90 45.32 32.27
N ALA A 25 -7.09 45.88 31.09
CA ALA A 25 -8.02 46.98 30.87
C ALA A 25 -9.47 46.64 31.26
N VAL A 26 -9.97 45.48 30.87
CA VAL A 26 -11.31 44.98 31.21
C VAL A 26 -11.45 44.76 32.71
N MET A 27 -10.50 44.02 33.31
CA MET A 27 -10.57 43.68 34.73
C MET A 27 -10.50 44.91 35.64
N PHE A 28 -9.51 45.80 35.42
CA PHE A 28 -9.36 47.00 36.22
C PHE A 28 -10.42 48.06 35.95
N GLY A 29 -10.92 48.17 34.70
CA GLY A 29 -12.04 49.02 34.36
C GLY A 29 -13.33 48.62 35.09
N LEU A 30 -13.68 47.36 35.07
CA LEU A 30 -14.87 46.84 35.77
C LEU A 30 -14.74 47.00 37.28
N TYR A 31 -13.58 46.70 37.84
CA TYR A 31 -13.37 46.80 39.29
C TYR A 31 -13.30 48.23 39.78
N ASN A 32 -12.46 49.10 39.19
CA ASN A 32 -12.18 50.43 39.70
C ASN A 32 -13.14 51.53 39.19
N ILE A 33 -13.70 51.41 37.97
CA ILE A 33 -14.56 52.44 37.36
C ILE A 33 -16.02 52.08 37.53
N PHE A 34 -16.39 50.82 37.32
CA PHE A 34 -17.79 50.36 37.36
C PHE A 34 -18.19 49.79 38.74
N GLY A 35 -17.25 49.68 39.71
CA GLY A 35 -17.56 49.21 41.08
C GLY A 35 -18.00 47.74 41.17
N CYS A 36 -17.71 46.92 40.14
CA CYS A 36 -18.04 45.50 40.16
C CYS A 36 -17.22 44.74 41.20
N SER A 37 -17.78 43.66 41.77
CA SER A 37 -17.00 42.78 42.66
C SER A 37 -15.83 42.11 41.92
N TYR A 38 -14.78 41.73 42.67
CA TYR A 38 -13.63 40.98 42.12
C TYR A 38 -14.05 39.75 41.29
N TRP A 39 -15.00 38.96 41.81
CA TRP A 39 -15.48 37.77 41.13
C TRP A 39 -16.18 38.07 39.81
N VAL A 40 -17.02 39.10 39.75
CA VAL A 40 -17.71 39.53 38.53
C VAL A 40 -16.72 40.08 37.53
N SER A 41 -15.79 40.94 37.96
CA SER A 41 -14.75 41.51 37.09
C SER A 41 -13.84 40.44 36.49
N SER A 42 -13.48 39.45 37.31
CA SER A 42 -12.68 38.27 36.86
C SER A 42 -13.44 37.40 35.87
N ALA A 43 -14.69 37.02 36.17
CA ALA A 43 -15.49 36.17 35.29
C ALA A 43 -15.74 36.80 33.92
N VAL A 44 -16.09 38.08 33.89
CA VAL A 44 -16.29 38.85 32.65
C VAL A 44 -14.98 38.97 31.86
N ASN A 45 -13.88 39.26 32.54
CA ASN A 45 -12.56 39.33 31.91
C ASN A 45 -12.19 38.01 31.25
N TYR A 46 -12.20 36.89 31.97
CA TYR A 46 -11.84 35.58 31.42
C TYR A 46 -12.72 35.19 30.23
N THR A 47 -14.03 35.44 30.30
CA THR A 47 -14.94 35.12 29.18
C THR A 47 -14.66 35.99 27.95
N ALA A 48 -14.59 37.32 28.16
CA ALA A 48 -14.36 38.28 27.07
C ALA A 48 -12.99 38.08 26.40
N ILE A 49 -11.93 37.83 27.17
CA ILE A 49 -10.59 37.61 26.64
C ILE A 49 -10.44 36.24 25.95
N SER A 50 -11.13 35.20 26.43
CA SER A 50 -11.16 33.92 25.74
C SER A 50 -11.80 34.06 24.37
N VAL A 51 -12.91 34.78 24.24
CA VAL A 51 -13.56 35.08 22.97
C VAL A 51 -12.66 35.92 22.06
N LEU A 52 -12.06 36.96 22.57
CA LEU A 52 -11.10 37.80 21.84
C LEU A 52 -9.91 36.97 21.35
N SER A 53 -9.32 36.16 22.22
CA SER A 53 -8.21 35.27 21.92
C SER A 53 -8.56 34.28 20.78
N TYR A 54 -9.76 33.71 20.81
CA TYR A 54 -10.23 32.83 19.75
C TYR A 54 -10.27 33.54 18.39
N PHE A 55 -10.85 34.75 18.32
CA PHE A 55 -10.95 35.48 17.06
C PHE A 55 -9.60 36.00 16.54
N LEU A 56 -8.72 36.49 17.44
CA LEU A 56 -7.38 36.95 17.08
C LEU A 56 -6.52 35.77 16.55
N ASN A 57 -6.52 34.66 17.27
CA ASN A 57 -5.77 33.49 16.84
C ASN A 57 -6.34 32.90 15.53
N ARG A 58 -7.66 32.82 15.42
CA ARG A 58 -8.32 32.36 14.19
C ARG A 58 -7.92 33.20 12.98
N LYS A 59 -7.99 34.56 13.08
CA LYS A 59 -7.81 35.45 11.93
C LYS A 59 -6.34 35.84 11.69
N ILE A 60 -5.59 36.17 12.75
CA ILE A 60 -4.25 36.74 12.63
C ILE A 60 -3.16 35.69 12.75
N THR A 61 -3.26 34.78 13.73
CA THR A 61 -2.22 33.78 13.97
C THR A 61 -2.25 32.66 12.94
N PHE A 62 -3.44 32.10 12.71
CA PHE A 62 -3.59 30.88 11.89
C PHE A 62 -4.28 31.10 10.55
N GLY A 63 -4.97 32.24 10.31
CA GLY A 63 -5.66 32.52 9.04
C GLY A 63 -6.78 31.52 8.70
N TYR A 64 -7.47 31.01 9.74
CA TYR A 64 -8.43 29.93 9.60
C TYR A 64 -9.80 30.39 9.11
N SER A 65 -10.35 29.76 8.05
CA SER A 65 -11.63 30.12 7.42
C SER A 65 -12.79 29.16 7.71
N GLY A 66 -12.56 28.05 8.39
CA GLY A 66 -13.57 27.00 8.64
C GLY A 66 -14.74 27.44 9.56
N LYS A 67 -15.70 26.53 9.83
CA LYS A 67 -16.93 26.82 10.60
C LYS A 67 -16.64 27.32 12.02
N VAL A 68 -17.19 28.49 12.40
CA VAL A 68 -16.95 29.16 13.69
C VAL A 68 -17.33 28.28 14.88
N LEU A 69 -18.52 27.67 14.84
CA LEU A 69 -19.02 26.86 15.96
C LEU A 69 -18.13 25.64 16.23
N LYS A 70 -17.72 24.92 15.18
CA LYS A 70 -16.87 23.72 15.29
C LYS A 70 -15.49 24.06 15.85
N SER A 71 -14.85 25.11 15.34
CA SER A 71 -13.54 25.54 15.84
C SER A 71 -13.63 26.20 17.22
N GLY A 72 -14.73 26.86 17.56
CA GLY A 72 -14.97 27.42 18.89
C GLY A 72 -15.06 26.34 19.97
N ILE A 73 -15.80 25.25 19.70
CA ILE A 73 -15.88 24.11 20.62
C ILE A 73 -14.50 23.45 20.78
N ARG A 74 -13.78 23.21 19.68
CA ARG A 74 -12.41 22.65 19.73
C ARG A 74 -11.44 23.55 20.51
N PHE A 75 -11.59 24.87 20.38
CA PHE A 75 -10.79 25.85 21.11
C PHE A 75 -11.03 25.76 22.62
N ALA A 76 -12.29 25.69 23.06
CA ALA A 76 -12.64 25.53 24.46
C ALA A 76 -12.11 24.20 25.04
N VAL A 77 -12.28 23.09 24.32
CA VAL A 77 -11.75 21.77 24.68
C VAL A 77 -10.23 21.79 24.79
N ASN A 78 -9.55 22.41 23.81
CA ASN A 78 -8.09 22.55 23.81
C ASN A 78 -7.58 23.31 25.05
N ILE A 79 -8.19 24.44 25.41
CA ILE A 79 -7.82 25.19 26.60
C ILE A 79 -7.97 24.34 27.87
N ALA A 80 -9.08 23.62 28.01
CA ALA A 80 -9.34 22.76 29.15
C ALA A 80 -8.28 21.63 29.27
N ILE A 81 -7.98 20.95 28.18
CA ILE A 81 -6.96 19.86 28.15
C ILE A 81 -5.57 20.43 28.47
N CYS A 82 -5.18 21.53 27.84
CA CYS A 82 -3.87 22.15 28.07
C CYS A 82 -3.72 22.63 29.52
N TYR A 83 -4.78 23.17 30.10
CA TYR A 83 -4.80 23.60 31.51
C TYR A 83 -4.59 22.41 32.45
N LEU A 84 -5.38 21.38 32.31
CA LEU A 84 -5.28 20.17 33.15
C LEU A 84 -3.91 19.47 32.98
N ALA A 85 -3.38 19.36 31.78
CA ALA A 85 -2.08 18.76 31.52
C ALA A 85 -0.93 19.62 32.11
N ALA A 86 -0.94 20.92 31.83
CA ALA A 86 0.12 21.82 32.28
C ALA A 86 0.18 21.99 33.81
N TYR A 87 -0.94 22.27 34.45
CA TYR A 87 -0.94 22.53 35.89
C TYR A 87 -1.13 21.27 36.74
N GLY A 88 -1.86 20.25 36.23
CA GLY A 88 -2.04 18.98 36.91
C GLY A 88 -0.74 18.17 37.02
N ALA A 89 0.09 18.15 35.99
CA ALA A 89 1.35 17.42 36.01
C ALA A 89 2.52 18.24 36.60
N THR A 90 2.57 19.54 36.32
CA THR A 90 3.73 20.38 36.71
C THR A 90 3.83 20.59 38.21
N LYS A 91 2.69 20.82 38.89
CA LYS A 91 2.71 21.08 40.34
C LYS A 91 3.30 19.93 41.14
N PRO A 92 2.82 18.66 41.03
CA PRO A 92 3.41 17.54 41.77
C PRO A 92 4.88 17.28 41.38
N LEU A 93 5.23 17.44 40.11
CA LEU A 93 6.61 17.24 39.66
C LEU A 93 7.58 18.28 40.30
N VAL A 94 7.27 19.55 40.25
CA VAL A 94 8.10 20.60 40.84
C VAL A 94 8.17 20.49 42.34
N MET A 95 7.04 20.13 43.01
CA MET A 95 7.01 19.91 44.46
C MET A 95 7.89 18.72 44.89
N THR A 96 8.09 17.74 44.05
CA THR A 96 8.99 16.61 44.31
C THR A 96 10.45 16.94 44.01
N VAL A 97 10.73 17.58 42.86
CA VAL A 97 12.09 17.90 42.42
C VAL A 97 12.72 18.97 43.33
N MET A 98 11.95 19.91 43.85
CA MET A 98 12.43 20.99 44.71
C MET A 98 12.07 20.76 46.19
N ALA A 99 11.99 19.51 46.67
CA ALA A 99 11.51 19.13 47.99
C ALA A 99 12.21 19.92 49.14
N ASP A 100 13.48 20.20 49.00
CA ASP A 100 14.32 20.90 50.00
C ASP A 100 14.23 22.42 49.96
N SER A 101 13.48 22.99 49.01
CA SER A 101 13.35 24.45 48.85
C SER A 101 12.13 25.03 49.63
N PRO A 102 12.15 26.33 50.00
CA PRO A 102 11.01 26.97 50.66
C PRO A 102 9.70 26.81 49.86
N VAL A 103 8.57 26.56 50.54
CA VAL A 103 7.26 26.29 49.92
C VAL A 103 6.86 27.38 48.91
N LYS A 104 7.04 28.66 49.23
CA LYS A 104 6.75 29.78 48.31
C LYS A 104 7.56 29.72 47.03
N LEU A 105 8.82 29.32 47.11
CA LEU A 105 9.69 29.18 45.92
C LEU A 105 9.25 28.04 45.01
N ARG A 106 8.88 26.89 45.61
CA ARG A 106 8.34 25.72 44.86
C ARG A 106 7.04 26.08 44.17
N GLU A 107 6.11 26.75 44.83
CA GLU A 107 4.84 27.16 44.25
C GLU A 107 5.02 28.16 43.10
N ASN A 108 5.90 29.15 43.26
CA ASN A 108 6.21 30.08 42.18
C ASN A 108 6.89 29.41 40.99
N ALA A 109 7.82 28.50 41.24
CA ALA A 109 8.45 27.69 40.18
C ALA A 109 7.45 26.80 39.45
N ALA A 110 6.52 26.16 40.19
CA ALA A 110 5.45 25.36 39.59
C ALA A 110 4.50 26.19 38.72
N MET A 111 4.14 27.40 39.18
CA MET A 111 3.32 28.34 38.39
C MET A 111 4.01 28.78 37.11
N LEU A 112 5.29 29.16 37.19
CA LEU A 112 6.05 29.59 36.01
C LEU A 112 6.23 28.46 34.98
N ALA A 113 6.63 27.29 35.46
CA ALA A 113 6.76 26.10 34.60
C ALA A 113 5.42 25.72 33.99
N GLY A 114 4.31 25.75 34.76
CA GLY A 114 2.95 25.49 34.26
C GLY A 114 2.54 26.49 33.16
N MET A 115 2.86 27.76 33.30
CA MET A 115 2.59 28.79 32.28
C MET A 115 3.35 28.50 30.97
N CYS A 116 4.63 28.20 31.07
CA CYS A 116 5.44 27.87 29.87
C CYS A 116 4.91 26.64 29.14
N ILE A 117 4.62 25.57 29.88
CA ILE A 117 4.07 24.30 29.32
C ILE A 117 2.67 24.54 28.73
N PHE A 118 1.81 25.28 29.45
CA PHE A 118 0.48 25.62 28.93
C PHE A 118 0.57 26.41 27.61
N THR A 119 1.44 27.41 27.52
CA THR A 119 1.58 28.22 26.32
C THR A 119 2.06 27.37 25.13
N GLY A 120 3.04 26.50 25.34
CA GLY A 120 3.54 25.57 24.31
C GLY A 120 2.48 24.60 23.86
N LEU A 121 1.82 23.90 24.80
CA LEU A 121 0.74 22.93 24.48
C LEU A 121 -0.45 23.62 23.81
N ASN A 122 -0.83 24.83 24.28
CA ASN A 122 -1.95 25.56 23.70
C ASN A 122 -1.64 26.03 22.26
N PHE A 123 -0.40 26.48 21.98
CA PHE A 123 0.02 26.78 20.61
C PHE A 123 -0.07 25.54 19.70
N LEU A 124 0.50 24.41 20.13
CA LEU A 124 0.47 23.16 19.37
C LEU A 124 -0.97 22.66 19.18
N GLY A 125 -1.77 22.66 20.24
CA GLY A 125 -3.16 22.24 20.17
C GLY A 125 -4.02 23.16 19.28
N GLN A 126 -3.81 24.47 19.33
CA GLN A 126 -4.48 25.38 18.41
C GLN A 126 -4.04 25.17 16.97
N ARG A 127 -2.75 24.96 16.72
CA ARG A 127 -2.21 24.71 15.38
C ARG A 127 -2.73 23.41 14.75
N PHE A 128 -2.72 22.29 15.50
CA PHE A 128 -3.00 20.96 14.94
C PHE A 128 -4.43 20.48 15.18
N PHE A 129 -5.06 20.88 16.28
CA PHE A 129 -6.40 20.39 16.64
C PHE A 129 -7.52 21.42 16.40
N VAL A 130 -7.31 22.69 16.76
CA VAL A 130 -8.36 23.72 16.66
C VAL A 130 -8.45 24.29 15.25
N PHE A 131 -7.30 24.73 14.71
CA PHE A 131 -7.17 25.40 13.42
C PHE A 131 -6.38 24.57 12.40
N GLY A 132 -6.07 23.31 12.73
CA GLY A 132 -5.43 22.35 11.85
C GLY A 132 -6.45 21.77 10.87
N GLU A 133 -6.95 22.57 9.96
CA GLU A 133 -7.52 22.00 8.74
C GLU A 133 -6.36 21.68 7.80
N LYS A 134 -6.36 20.44 7.23
CA LYS A 134 -5.74 20.28 5.91
C LYS A 134 -6.27 21.44 5.07
N LYS A 135 -5.40 22.25 4.49
CA LYS A 135 -5.80 23.18 3.44
C LYS A 135 -6.56 22.32 2.43
N ASN A 136 -7.88 22.37 2.42
CA ASN A 136 -8.61 21.93 1.26
C ASN A 136 -8.05 22.79 0.13
N MET A 137 -7.36 22.18 -0.82
CA MET A 137 -6.94 22.89 -2.01
C MET A 137 -8.20 23.51 -2.60
N ASP A 138 -8.12 24.77 -2.95
CA ASP A 138 -9.20 25.43 -3.66
C ASP A 138 -9.23 24.83 -5.08
N TYR A 139 -9.97 23.74 -5.24
CA TYR A 139 -10.00 22.96 -6.47
C TYR A 139 -10.41 23.81 -7.68
N ARG A 140 -11.23 24.85 -7.47
CA ARG A 140 -11.61 25.78 -8.53
C ARG A 140 -10.43 26.60 -9.05
N LYS A 141 -9.58 27.13 -8.16
CA LYS A 141 -8.38 27.86 -8.57
C LYS A 141 -7.39 26.98 -9.31
N ILE A 142 -7.28 25.70 -8.91
CA ILE A 142 -6.41 24.75 -9.62
C ILE A 142 -6.99 24.45 -11.00
N TYR A 143 -8.29 24.20 -11.10
CA TYR A 143 -9.00 24.02 -12.37
C TYR A 143 -8.81 25.23 -13.29
N GLU A 144 -9.04 26.46 -12.80
CA GLU A 144 -8.82 27.71 -13.55
C GLU A 144 -7.38 27.83 -14.06
N LYS A 145 -6.37 27.52 -13.19
CA LYS A 145 -4.95 27.47 -13.58
C LYS A 145 -4.71 26.49 -14.74
N TRP A 146 -5.40 25.34 -14.74
CA TRP A 146 -5.29 24.36 -15.83
C TRP A 146 -5.92 24.90 -17.13
N VAL A 147 -7.13 25.39 -17.09
CA VAL A 147 -7.84 25.96 -18.27
C VAL A 147 -7.05 27.11 -18.92
N GLU A 148 -6.46 27.99 -18.10
CA GLU A 148 -5.66 29.14 -18.54
C GLU A 148 -4.22 28.77 -18.96
N SER A 149 -3.77 27.54 -18.69
CA SER A 149 -2.39 27.14 -18.96
C SER A 149 -2.09 27.12 -20.46
N PRO A 150 -0.95 27.69 -20.90
CA PRO A 150 -0.48 27.58 -22.26
C PRO A 150 0.04 26.17 -22.61
N HIS A 151 0.25 25.31 -21.61
CA HIS A 151 0.78 23.96 -21.80
C HIS A 151 -0.29 22.92 -22.11
N LEU A 152 -1.59 23.26 -21.95
CA LEU A 152 -2.68 22.41 -22.37
C LEU A 152 -3.04 22.64 -23.84
N GLU A 153 -3.33 21.53 -24.52
CA GLU A 153 -3.85 21.57 -25.88
C GLU A 153 -5.30 22.08 -25.87
N GLU A 154 -5.74 22.64 -26.99
CA GLU A 154 -7.11 23.18 -27.10
C GLU A 154 -8.17 22.07 -26.94
N SER A 155 -7.88 20.86 -27.42
CA SER A 155 -8.70 19.66 -27.20
C SER A 155 -8.89 19.34 -25.73
N GLU A 156 -7.83 19.45 -24.93
CA GLU A 156 -7.88 19.20 -23.47
C GLU A 156 -8.64 20.29 -22.72
N LYS A 157 -8.49 21.56 -23.14
CA LYS A 157 -9.28 22.67 -22.59
C LYS A 157 -10.77 22.49 -22.85
N ASN A 158 -11.14 22.00 -24.04
CA ASN A 158 -12.52 21.68 -24.36
C ASN A 158 -13.08 20.57 -23.44
N VAL A 159 -12.31 19.50 -23.19
CA VAL A 159 -12.70 18.45 -22.25
C VAL A 159 -12.91 19.02 -20.85
N LEU A 160 -12.01 19.89 -20.38
CA LEU A 160 -12.15 20.54 -19.07
C LEU A 160 -13.39 21.43 -19.02
N ALA A 161 -13.70 22.16 -20.09
CA ALA A 161 -14.86 23.06 -20.15
C ALA A 161 -16.20 22.31 -20.13
N GLU A 162 -16.24 21.06 -20.58
CA GLU A 162 -17.43 20.20 -20.59
C GLU A 162 -17.66 19.48 -19.23
N MET A 163 -16.69 19.50 -18.30
CA MET A 163 -16.82 18.85 -17.00
C MET A 163 -17.91 19.50 -16.13
N SER A 164 -18.71 18.67 -15.51
CA SER A 164 -19.65 19.09 -14.46
C SER A 164 -18.89 19.55 -13.20
N GLU A 165 -19.56 20.30 -12.33
CA GLU A 165 -18.98 20.76 -11.06
C GLU A 165 -18.51 19.60 -10.17
N GLU A 166 -19.23 18.48 -10.18
CA GLU A 166 -18.87 17.28 -9.43
C GLU A 166 -17.60 16.65 -9.98
N GLU A 167 -17.46 16.53 -11.30
CA GLU A 167 -16.27 16.04 -11.96
C GLU A 167 -15.06 16.94 -11.75
N ILE A 168 -15.24 18.27 -11.82
CA ILE A 168 -14.19 19.26 -11.52
C ILE A 168 -13.74 19.08 -10.05
N SER A 169 -14.69 19.01 -9.12
CA SER A 169 -14.37 18.83 -7.72
C SER A 169 -13.57 17.55 -7.50
N ASP A 170 -13.96 16.41 -8.09
CA ASP A 170 -13.30 15.13 -7.93
C ASP A 170 -11.93 15.08 -8.64
N ALA A 171 -11.78 15.73 -9.78
CA ALA A 171 -10.52 15.78 -10.52
C ALA A 171 -9.46 16.70 -9.88
N PHE A 172 -9.87 17.72 -9.08
CA PHE A 172 -8.96 18.77 -8.60
C PHE A 172 -8.90 18.96 -7.08
N TYR A 173 -9.70 18.23 -6.24
CA TYR A 173 -9.74 18.46 -4.78
C TYR A 173 -8.44 18.15 -4.06
N ARG A 174 -7.55 17.39 -4.68
CA ARG A 174 -6.21 17.04 -4.17
C ARG A 174 -5.27 16.70 -5.32
N LYS A 175 -3.97 16.69 -5.05
CA LYS A 175 -2.99 16.06 -5.95
C LYS A 175 -3.04 14.54 -5.78
N LEU A 176 -2.83 13.82 -6.88
CA LEU A 176 -2.63 12.37 -6.82
C LEU A 176 -1.36 12.10 -6.00
N SER A 177 -1.50 11.31 -4.94
CA SER A 177 -0.39 11.06 -4.02
C SER A 177 0.61 10.09 -4.62
N PHE A 178 1.90 10.42 -4.51
CA PHE A 178 2.98 9.50 -4.77
C PHE A 178 3.34 8.77 -3.47
N GLY A 179 3.13 7.46 -3.43
CA GLY A 179 3.40 6.63 -2.26
C GLY A 179 4.50 5.60 -2.52
N THR A 180 4.74 4.72 -1.57
CA THR A 180 5.74 3.65 -1.68
C THR A 180 5.45 2.63 -2.78
N ALA A 181 4.21 2.56 -3.26
CA ALA A 181 3.81 1.76 -4.43
C ALA A 181 3.75 2.62 -5.72
N GLY A 182 4.38 3.82 -5.71
CA GLY A 182 4.26 4.79 -6.78
C GLY A 182 2.96 5.58 -6.72
N MET A 183 2.39 5.89 -7.88
CA MET A 183 1.16 6.64 -8.08
C MET A 183 0.14 5.78 -8.81
N ARG A 184 -1.14 5.82 -8.42
CA ARG A 184 -2.23 5.09 -9.07
C ARG A 184 -3.52 5.90 -9.00
N GLY A 185 -4.25 5.98 -10.10
CA GLY A 185 -5.50 6.73 -10.15
C GLY A 185 -6.33 6.44 -11.39
N VAL A 186 -7.52 6.99 -11.42
CA VAL A 186 -8.39 7.00 -12.61
C VAL A 186 -7.75 7.88 -13.68
N MET A 187 -7.79 7.45 -14.95
CA MET A 187 -7.30 8.23 -16.09
C MET A 187 -8.22 9.41 -16.38
N GLY A 188 -7.65 10.51 -16.86
CA GLY A 188 -8.36 11.73 -17.24
C GLY A 188 -7.61 13.00 -16.88
N LEU A 189 -8.16 14.16 -17.21
CA LEU A 189 -7.55 15.46 -16.89
C LEU A 189 -7.79 15.84 -15.42
N GLY A 190 -6.81 16.49 -14.81
CA GLY A 190 -6.85 16.98 -13.43
C GLY A 190 -5.73 16.44 -12.56
N MET A 191 -5.52 17.12 -11.41
CA MET A 191 -4.43 16.79 -10.47
C MET A 191 -4.64 15.48 -9.70
N ASN A 192 -5.89 15.00 -9.59
CA ASN A 192 -6.26 13.74 -8.94
C ASN A 192 -6.51 12.62 -9.98
N ARG A 193 -5.92 12.74 -11.15
CA ARG A 193 -6.05 11.81 -12.28
C ARG A 193 -4.70 11.40 -12.84
N MET A 194 -4.67 10.22 -13.47
CA MET A 194 -3.54 9.79 -14.29
C MET A 194 -3.66 10.42 -15.68
N ASN A 195 -2.70 11.24 -16.05
CA ASN A 195 -2.58 11.90 -17.34
C ASN A 195 -1.12 12.27 -17.60
N ARG A 196 -0.80 12.75 -18.82
CA ARG A 196 0.57 13.11 -19.19
C ARG A 196 1.23 14.11 -18.24
N TYR A 197 0.49 15.05 -17.65
CA TYR A 197 1.05 16.05 -16.73
C TYR A 197 1.44 15.42 -15.38
N THR A 198 0.58 14.56 -14.81
CA THR A 198 0.88 13.85 -13.56
C THR A 198 2.00 12.83 -13.75
N ILE A 199 2.12 12.19 -14.93
CA ILE A 199 3.26 11.36 -15.31
C ILE A 199 4.55 12.19 -15.38
N ARG A 200 4.51 13.37 -16.03
CA ARG A 200 5.67 14.28 -16.11
C ARG A 200 6.13 14.70 -14.72
N MET A 201 5.20 15.07 -13.84
CA MET A 201 5.52 15.40 -12.45
C MET A 201 6.21 14.24 -11.71
N ALA A 202 5.68 13.02 -11.84
CA ALA A 202 6.26 11.84 -11.21
C ALA A 202 7.65 11.50 -11.76
N ALA A 203 7.83 11.54 -13.08
CA ALA A 203 9.11 11.30 -13.74
C ALA A 203 10.15 12.39 -13.37
N LYS A 204 9.75 13.67 -13.31
CA LYS A 204 10.63 14.77 -12.87
C LYS A 204 11.02 14.65 -11.39
N GLY A 205 10.04 14.29 -10.53
CA GLY A 205 10.29 14.01 -9.12
C GLY A 205 11.27 12.86 -8.92
N PHE A 206 11.16 11.80 -9.74
CA PHE A 206 12.08 10.67 -9.72
C PHE A 206 13.47 11.05 -10.24
N ALA A 207 13.57 11.77 -11.35
CA ALA A 207 14.84 12.29 -11.87
C ALA A 207 15.59 13.13 -10.82
N GLY A 208 14.87 13.85 -9.96
CA GLY A 208 15.45 14.68 -8.90
C GLY A 208 16.15 13.92 -7.76
N ILE A 209 15.95 12.60 -7.65
CA ILE A 209 16.71 11.76 -6.70
C ILE A 209 17.82 10.95 -7.36
N LEU A 210 17.90 11.00 -8.68
CA LEU A 210 18.94 10.35 -9.49
C LEU A 210 20.08 11.33 -9.81
N GLY A 211 21.26 10.82 -10.09
CA GLY A 211 22.39 11.62 -10.56
C GLY A 211 22.32 11.87 -12.07
N GLU A 212 23.07 12.85 -12.55
CA GLU A 212 23.27 13.07 -13.99
C GLU A 212 23.92 11.84 -14.64
N GLY A 213 23.44 11.43 -15.81
CA GLY A 213 23.90 10.24 -16.51
C GLY A 213 23.37 8.91 -15.94
N ALA A 214 22.51 8.95 -14.92
CA ALA A 214 21.84 7.75 -14.41
C ALA A 214 21.03 7.04 -15.52
N LYS A 215 20.86 5.72 -15.38
CA LYS A 215 20.09 4.87 -16.30
C LYS A 215 18.80 4.40 -15.64
N VAL A 216 17.69 4.51 -16.34
CA VAL A 216 16.37 4.05 -15.88
C VAL A 216 15.73 3.16 -16.93
N ALA A 217 15.37 1.93 -16.56
CA ALA A 217 14.58 1.04 -17.41
C ALA A 217 13.10 1.39 -17.32
N ILE A 218 12.36 1.35 -18.43
CA ILE A 218 10.94 1.70 -18.49
C ILE A 218 10.16 0.59 -19.20
N ALA A 219 9.17 0.02 -18.51
CA ALA A 219 8.22 -0.95 -19.02
C ALA A 219 6.77 -0.45 -18.88
N TYR A 220 5.85 -1.10 -19.58
CA TYR A 220 4.43 -0.78 -19.52
C TYR A 220 3.57 -1.99 -19.87
N ASP A 221 2.40 -2.07 -19.23
CA ASP A 221 1.41 -3.11 -19.44
C ASP A 221 0.46 -2.78 -20.63
N THR A 222 -0.59 -3.58 -20.78
CA THR A 222 -1.56 -3.48 -21.88
C THR A 222 -2.68 -2.48 -21.64
N ARG A 223 -2.68 -1.75 -20.53
CA ARG A 223 -3.72 -0.77 -20.22
C ARG A 223 -3.72 0.39 -21.19
N ASN A 224 -4.89 0.98 -21.39
CA ASN A 224 -5.03 2.17 -22.22
C ASN A 224 -4.04 3.25 -21.78
N HIS A 225 -3.39 3.92 -22.74
CA HIS A 225 -2.37 4.97 -22.56
C HIS A 225 -1.07 4.54 -21.83
N SER A 226 -0.85 3.25 -21.54
CA SER A 226 0.37 2.83 -20.84
C SER A 226 1.62 3.12 -21.67
N ASP A 227 1.59 2.88 -22.97
CA ASP A 227 2.70 3.17 -23.91
C ASP A 227 2.94 4.68 -24.07
N GLU A 228 1.89 5.50 -24.15
CA GLU A 228 1.99 6.96 -24.19
C GLU A 228 2.63 7.51 -22.91
N PHE A 229 2.17 7.05 -21.74
CA PHE A 229 2.71 7.46 -20.46
C PHE A 229 4.16 7.01 -20.24
N ALA A 230 4.54 5.84 -20.75
CA ALA A 230 5.92 5.38 -20.73
C ALA A 230 6.85 6.26 -21.58
N LYS A 231 6.41 6.64 -22.77
CA LYS A 231 7.12 7.59 -23.64
C LYS A 231 7.25 8.97 -23.01
N GLU A 232 6.17 9.48 -22.40
CA GLU A 232 6.21 10.76 -21.67
C GLU A 232 7.21 10.72 -20.51
N ALA A 233 7.25 9.63 -19.75
CA ALA A 233 8.22 9.45 -18.68
C ALA A 233 9.66 9.42 -19.23
N ALA A 234 9.91 8.70 -20.30
CA ALA A 234 11.22 8.63 -20.96
C ALA A 234 11.72 10.01 -21.42
N ARG A 235 10.84 10.81 -22.04
CA ARG A 235 11.14 12.17 -22.52
C ARG A 235 11.46 13.14 -21.38
N VAL A 236 10.79 13.04 -20.24
CA VAL A 236 11.09 13.85 -19.05
C VAL A 236 12.44 13.46 -18.44
N LEU A 237 12.73 12.15 -18.37
CA LEU A 237 14.02 11.66 -17.89
C LEU A 237 15.15 12.14 -18.78
N ALA A 238 15.03 12.01 -20.11
CA ALA A 238 16.01 12.47 -21.09
C ALA A 238 16.26 13.99 -20.97
N ALA A 239 15.21 14.80 -20.91
CA ALA A 239 15.30 16.24 -20.67
C ALA A 239 15.93 16.60 -19.31
N SER A 240 16.01 15.66 -18.39
CA SER A 240 16.66 15.80 -17.07
C SER A 240 18.08 15.22 -17.04
N GLY A 241 18.66 14.83 -18.19
CA GLY A 241 20.01 14.25 -18.30
C GLY A 241 20.09 12.79 -17.83
N VAL A 242 18.97 12.09 -17.72
CA VAL A 242 18.90 10.68 -17.35
C VAL A 242 18.67 9.83 -18.59
N LYS A 243 19.44 8.76 -18.75
CA LYS A 243 19.30 7.81 -19.84
C LYS A 243 18.09 6.90 -19.62
N ALA A 244 17.09 7.00 -20.49
CA ALA A 244 15.87 6.20 -20.46
C ALA A 244 16.01 4.98 -21.39
N LEU A 245 15.93 3.78 -20.82
CA LEU A 245 15.92 2.51 -21.55
C LEU A 245 14.48 2.01 -21.63
N LEU A 246 13.82 2.20 -22.76
CA LEU A 246 12.40 1.95 -22.96
C LEU A 246 12.16 0.64 -23.71
N PHE A 247 11.24 -0.20 -23.24
CA PHE A 247 10.76 -1.31 -24.04
C PHE A 247 9.89 -0.81 -25.20
N ASP A 248 10.06 -1.44 -26.38
CA ASP A 248 9.28 -1.14 -27.58
C ASP A 248 7.94 -1.89 -27.65
N ARG A 249 7.64 -2.67 -26.63
CA ARG A 249 6.46 -3.57 -26.53
C ARG A 249 5.92 -3.65 -25.12
N TYR A 250 4.71 -4.17 -24.98
CA TYR A 250 4.13 -4.50 -23.68
C TYR A 250 5.04 -5.45 -22.91
N SER A 251 5.41 -5.06 -21.71
CA SER A 251 6.42 -5.74 -20.92
C SER A 251 5.97 -5.90 -19.48
N PRO A 252 6.03 -7.12 -18.92
CA PRO A 252 5.55 -7.42 -17.59
C PRO A 252 6.49 -6.87 -16.49
N VAL A 253 5.93 -6.69 -15.29
CA VAL A 253 6.67 -6.25 -14.09
C VAL A 253 7.92 -7.11 -13.82
N PRO A 254 7.86 -8.46 -13.89
CA PRO A 254 9.06 -9.28 -13.70
C PRO A 254 10.21 -8.92 -14.64
N LEU A 255 9.91 -8.67 -15.91
CA LEU A 255 10.92 -8.30 -16.90
C LEU A 255 11.56 -6.95 -16.56
N LEU A 256 10.80 -5.96 -16.07
CA LEU A 256 11.38 -4.69 -15.61
C LEU A 256 12.35 -4.91 -14.46
N SER A 257 11.93 -5.63 -13.40
CA SER A 257 12.79 -5.89 -12.23
C SER A 257 14.09 -6.61 -12.64
N PHE A 258 13.99 -7.57 -13.56
CA PHE A 258 15.16 -8.25 -14.16
C PHE A 258 16.07 -7.26 -14.90
N THR A 259 15.49 -6.46 -15.78
CA THR A 259 16.23 -5.51 -16.63
C THR A 259 17.01 -4.49 -15.80
N VAL A 260 16.40 -3.96 -14.72
CA VAL A 260 17.10 -3.05 -13.80
C VAL A 260 18.38 -3.70 -13.26
N ARG A 261 18.31 -4.96 -12.88
CA ARG A 261 19.45 -5.73 -12.33
C ARG A 261 20.47 -6.10 -13.41
N ASP A 262 20.00 -6.64 -14.54
CA ASP A 262 20.83 -7.14 -15.65
C ASP A 262 21.64 -6.02 -16.32
N LEU A 263 21.00 -4.89 -16.60
CA LEU A 263 21.64 -3.72 -17.21
C LEU A 263 22.29 -2.77 -16.20
N LYS A 264 22.21 -3.12 -14.88
CA LYS A 264 22.69 -2.29 -13.77
C LYS A 264 22.18 -0.86 -13.87
N CYS A 265 20.87 -0.71 -14.00
CA CYS A 265 20.20 0.57 -13.99
C CYS A 265 20.18 1.15 -12.58
N ASP A 266 20.13 2.49 -12.46
CA ASP A 266 19.99 3.20 -11.20
C ASP A 266 18.55 3.16 -10.68
N GLY A 267 17.60 2.79 -11.54
CA GLY A 267 16.22 2.54 -11.19
C GLY A 267 15.37 2.05 -12.36
N GLY A 268 14.08 1.89 -12.10
CA GLY A 268 13.12 1.46 -13.09
C GLY A 268 11.75 2.11 -12.92
N ILE A 269 11.00 2.18 -14.01
CA ILE A 269 9.60 2.64 -14.03
C ILE A 269 8.76 1.58 -14.72
N VAL A 270 7.58 1.26 -14.17
CA VAL A 270 6.56 0.52 -14.92
C VAL A 270 5.23 1.25 -14.87
N ILE A 271 4.65 1.44 -16.05
CA ILE A 271 3.33 2.03 -16.21
C ILE A 271 2.31 0.91 -16.17
N THR A 272 1.61 0.80 -15.03
CA THR A 272 0.61 -0.23 -14.77
C THR A 272 -0.24 0.11 -13.56
N ALA A 273 -1.49 -0.33 -13.56
CA ALA A 273 -2.33 -0.40 -12.37
C ALA A 273 -2.62 -1.86 -11.95
N SER A 274 -1.78 -2.82 -12.39
CA SER A 274 -1.94 -4.26 -12.09
C SER A 274 -3.37 -4.72 -12.43
N HIS A 275 -4.07 -5.32 -11.50
CA HIS A 275 -5.41 -5.89 -11.65
C HIS A 275 -6.58 -4.89 -11.41
N ASN A 276 -6.35 -3.58 -11.35
CA ASN A 276 -7.43 -2.60 -11.15
C ASN A 276 -8.39 -2.53 -12.35
N LEU A 277 -9.54 -1.87 -12.14
CA LEU A 277 -10.54 -1.62 -13.20
C LEU A 277 -9.90 -0.94 -14.44
N PRO A 278 -10.49 -1.08 -15.64
CA PRO A 278 -9.96 -0.51 -16.89
C PRO A 278 -9.68 0.99 -16.85
N ALA A 279 -10.50 1.74 -16.12
CA ALA A 279 -10.36 3.20 -15.99
C ALA A 279 -9.09 3.66 -15.23
N TYR A 280 -8.35 2.73 -14.60
CA TYR A 280 -7.17 3.06 -13.81
C TYR A 280 -5.88 2.84 -14.59
N ASN A 281 -4.89 3.70 -14.31
CA ASN A 281 -3.50 3.45 -14.64
C ASN A 281 -2.60 3.85 -13.46
N GLY A 282 -1.29 3.60 -13.54
CA GLY A 282 -0.36 3.89 -12.47
C GLY A 282 1.08 4.04 -12.94
N PHE A 283 1.92 4.51 -12.02
CA PHE A 283 3.33 4.76 -12.20
C PHE A 283 4.07 4.16 -11.02
N LYS A 284 4.64 2.97 -11.15
CA LYS A 284 5.45 2.31 -10.13
C LYS A 284 6.92 2.59 -10.37
N VAL A 285 7.70 2.76 -9.30
CA VAL A 285 9.14 3.03 -9.38
C VAL A 285 9.94 1.99 -8.61
N TYR A 286 11.07 1.63 -9.17
CA TYR A 286 12.00 0.61 -8.67
C TYR A 286 13.38 1.23 -8.41
N ASP A 287 14.09 0.73 -7.40
CA ASP A 287 15.47 1.08 -7.13
C ASP A 287 16.46 0.21 -7.95
N CYS A 288 17.75 0.49 -7.83
CA CYS A 288 18.82 -0.22 -8.54
C CYS A 288 18.92 -1.71 -8.21
N THR A 289 18.26 -2.20 -7.17
CA THR A 289 18.21 -3.63 -6.83
C THR A 289 17.09 -4.37 -7.56
N GLY A 290 16.23 -3.65 -8.29
CA GLY A 290 15.01 -4.19 -8.92
C GLY A 290 13.83 -4.33 -7.96
N CYS A 291 13.93 -3.78 -6.73
CA CYS A 291 12.86 -3.68 -5.76
C CYS A 291 12.00 -2.42 -6.00
N GLN A 292 10.72 -2.47 -5.65
CA GLN A 292 9.92 -1.24 -5.52
C GLN A 292 10.51 -0.32 -4.44
N LEU A 293 10.44 1.00 -4.66
CA LEU A 293 11.08 1.99 -3.79
C LEU A 293 10.65 1.88 -2.32
N GLY A 294 11.63 2.06 -1.44
CA GLY A 294 11.41 2.22 -0.01
C GLY A 294 10.75 3.56 0.36
N ARG A 295 10.27 3.65 1.61
CA ARG A 295 9.53 4.83 2.12
C ARG A 295 10.32 6.15 2.03
N GLU A 296 11.62 6.11 2.29
CA GLU A 296 12.47 7.31 2.28
C GLU A 296 12.59 7.90 0.86
N SER A 297 12.90 7.06 -0.13
CA SER A 297 13.00 7.50 -1.53
C SER A 297 11.67 7.99 -2.08
N ALA A 298 10.56 7.30 -1.75
CA ALA A 298 9.22 7.74 -2.13
C ALA A 298 8.86 9.12 -1.53
N ALA A 299 9.25 9.37 -0.28
CA ALA A 299 9.04 10.67 0.36
C ALA A 299 9.84 11.78 -0.31
N LYS A 300 11.10 11.52 -0.72
CA LYS A 300 11.93 12.48 -1.48
C LYS A 300 11.33 12.80 -2.85
N ILE A 301 10.79 11.79 -3.56
CA ILE A 301 10.09 12.02 -4.83
C ILE A 301 8.86 12.90 -4.60
N SER A 302 8.05 12.61 -3.56
CA SER A 302 6.88 13.42 -3.22
C SER A 302 7.28 14.87 -2.90
N GLU A 303 8.36 15.08 -2.16
CA GLU A 303 8.90 16.40 -1.87
C GLU A 303 9.35 17.13 -3.15
N ASN A 304 10.03 16.46 -4.06
CA ASN A 304 10.42 17.02 -5.34
C ASN A 304 9.19 17.44 -6.18
N ILE A 305 8.12 16.61 -6.19
CA ILE A 305 6.87 16.93 -6.89
C ILE A 305 6.17 18.14 -6.24
N GLU A 306 6.17 18.24 -4.91
CA GLU A 306 5.56 19.37 -4.20
C GLU A 306 6.30 20.70 -4.43
N ASN A 307 7.60 20.66 -4.70
CA ASN A 307 8.47 21.80 -4.91
C ASN A 307 8.64 22.20 -6.39
N LEU A 308 7.86 21.62 -7.32
CA LEU A 308 7.88 22.05 -8.72
C LEU A 308 7.33 23.49 -8.87
N ASP A 309 8.09 24.36 -9.52
CA ASP A 309 7.69 25.75 -9.78
C ASP A 309 6.53 25.83 -10.78
N ASP A 310 6.62 25.08 -11.87
CA ASP A 310 5.56 24.93 -12.87
C ASP A 310 5.23 23.45 -13.11
N GLU A 311 4.08 23.03 -12.58
CA GLU A 311 3.62 21.65 -12.62
C GLU A 311 3.17 21.20 -14.02
N LEU A 312 2.77 22.14 -14.87
CA LEU A 312 2.27 21.86 -16.23
C LEU A 312 3.34 22.06 -17.31
N GLY A 313 4.30 22.97 -17.04
CA GLY A 313 5.39 23.31 -17.97
C GLY A 313 6.66 22.50 -17.80
N ILE A 314 6.56 21.24 -17.33
CA ILE A 314 7.74 20.37 -17.16
C ILE A 314 8.37 20.09 -18.52
N PRO A 315 9.68 20.38 -18.71
CA PRO A 315 10.37 20.14 -19.95
C PRO A 315 10.37 18.65 -20.36
N VAL A 316 10.13 18.41 -21.62
CA VAL A 316 10.21 17.09 -22.27
C VAL A 316 11.17 17.19 -23.45
N SER A 317 11.98 16.16 -23.70
CA SER A 317 12.83 16.08 -24.87
C SER A 317 12.04 15.68 -26.12
N ASP A 318 12.67 15.75 -27.28
CA ASP A 318 12.13 15.14 -28.50
C ASP A 318 12.12 13.60 -28.38
N GLU A 319 11.34 12.94 -29.23
CA GLU A 319 11.20 11.47 -29.18
C GLU A 319 12.49 10.74 -29.64
N ASP A 320 13.30 11.39 -30.45
CA ASP A 320 14.58 10.91 -30.97
C ASP A 320 15.80 11.39 -30.15
N ASP A 321 15.59 11.87 -28.91
CA ASP A 321 16.68 12.27 -28.02
C ASP A 321 17.64 11.09 -27.78
N PRO A 322 18.96 11.29 -27.92
CA PRO A 322 19.96 10.24 -27.76
C PRO A 322 20.00 9.60 -26.36
N ASN A 323 19.37 10.22 -25.37
CA ASN A 323 19.19 9.63 -24.04
C ASN A 323 18.00 8.66 -23.96
N ILE A 324 17.22 8.49 -25.03
CA ILE A 324 16.17 7.49 -25.14
C ILE A 324 16.66 6.33 -26.00
N GLU A 325 16.85 5.18 -25.40
CA GLU A 325 17.26 3.95 -26.11
C GLU A 325 16.19 2.87 -25.94
N TYR A 326 15.98 2.07 -26.98
CA TYR A 326 15.06 0.93 -26.90
C TYR A 326 15.80 -0.33 -26.46
N ILE A 327 15.16 -1.08 -25.56
CA ILE A 327 15.67 -2.35 -25.02
C ILE A 327 15.49 -3.46 -26.07
N GLY A 328 16.59 -4.13 -26.40
CA GLY A 328 16.63 -5.17 -27.42
C GLY A 328 16.11 -6.53 -26.96
N GLN A 329 15.95 -7.45 -27.94
CA GLN A 329 15.51 -8.82 -27.72
C GLN A 329 16.48 -9.63 -26.85
N ASP A 330 17.75 -9.29 -26.84
CA ASP A 330 18.80 -9.96 -26.06
C ASP A 330 18.56 -9.89 -24.53
N VAL A 331 17.99 -8.79 -24.03
CA VAL A 331 17.59 -8.67 -22.63
C VAL A 331 16.42 -9.62 -22.32
N ILE A 332 15.45 -9.68 -23.24
CA ILE A 332 14.29 -10.59 -23.09
C ILE A 332 14.76 -12.04 -23.09
N ASP A 333 15.70 -12.41 -23.97
CA ASP A 333 16.23 -13.77 -24.01
C ASP A 333 16.98 -14.13 -22.72
N ARG A 334 17.80 -13.22 -22.17
CA ARG A 334 18.44 -13.45 -20.86
C ARG A 334 17.43 -13.58 -19.72
N PHE A 335 16.34 -12.78 -19.75
CA PHE A 335 15.26 -12.93 -18.78
C PHE A 335 14.61 -14.32 -18.90
N MET A 336 14.27 -14.75 -20.12
CA MET A 336 13.68 -16.07 -20.35
C MET A 336 14.60 -17.21 -19.89
N ASP A 337 15.91 -17.09 -20.09
CA ASP A 337 16.88 -18.04 -19.56
C ASP A 337 16.97 -18.04 -18.04
N ALA A 338 16.80 -16.89 -17.41
CA ALA A 338 16.75 -16.77 -15.96
C ALA A 338 15.47 -17.40 -15.39
N VAL A 339 14.32 -17.20 -16.05
CA VAL A 339 13.04 -17.85 -15.71
C VAL A 339 13.15 -19.37 -15.79
N GLN A 340 13.80 -19.93 -16.83
CA GLN A 340 13.99 -21.39 -16.92
C GLN A 340 14.77 -21.95 -15.72
N LYS A 341 15.75 -21.23 -15.19
CA LYS A 341 16.54 -21.63 -14.02
C LYS A 341 15.74 -21.60 -12.70
N CYS A 342 14.57 -20.95 -12.68
CA CYS A 342 13.64 -20.98 -11.55
C CYS A 342 12.82 -22.27 -11.48
N GLY A 343 12.78 -23.02 -12.55
CA GLY A 343 12.12 -24.31 -12.61
C GLY A 343 12.92 -25.45 -11.95
N VAL A 344 12.39 -26.64 -12.11
CA VAL A 344 13.04 -27.92 -11.77
C VAL A 344 13.13 -28.78 -13.03
N ASP A 345 14.03 -29.76 -13.01
CA ASP A 345 14.10 -30.69 -14.12
C ASP A 345 12.79 -31.52 -14.21
N THR A 346 12.16 -31.47 -15.36
CA THR A 346 10.92 -32.19 -15.64
C THR A 346 11.17 -33.18 -16.76
N ALA A 347 10.74 -34.43 -16.58
CA ALA A 347 10.85 -35.43 -17.65
C ALA A 347 10.06 -34.97 -18.87
N PRO A 348 10.60 -35.08 -20.11
CA PRO A 348 9.94 -34.62 -21.33
C PRO A 348 8.53 -35.23 -21.52
N GLU A 349 8.37 -36.51 -21.15
CA GLU A 349 7.10 -37.22 -21.22
C GLU A 349 6.06 -36.62 -20.28
N ALA A 350 6.48 -36.20 -19.08
CA ALA A 350 5.61 -35.54 -18.10
C ALA A 350 5.16 -34.16 -18.59
N ALA A 351 6.08 -33.38 -19.13
CA ALA A 351 5.78 -32.04 -19.66
C ALA A 351 4.82 -32.12 -20.86
N SER A 352 5.01 -33.11 -21.78
CA SER A 352 4.15 -33.26 -22.95
C SER A 352 2.76 -33.88 -22.63
N ASP A 353 2.65 -34.66 -21.56
CA ASP A 353 1.39 -35.26 -21.11
C ASP A 353 0.45 -34.30 -20.39
N LEU A 354 1.00 -33.25 -19.75
CA LEU A 354 0.18 -32.27 -19.02
C LEU A 354 -0.61 -31.38 -19.99
N SER A 355 -1.94 -31.36 -19.82
CA SER A 355 -2.84 -30.47 -20.56
C SER A 355 -3.13 -29.21 -19.76
N VAL A 356 -2.76 -28.05 -20.32
CA VAL A 356 -2.85 -26.76 -19.66
C VAL A 356 -3.76 -25.81 -20.44
N VAL A 357 -4.66 -25.13 -19.75
CA VAL A 357 -5.36 -23.96 -20.30
C VAL A 357 -4.76 -22.71 -19.69
N TYR A 358 -4.33 -21.77 -20.53
CA TYR A 358 -3.74 -20.51 -20.09
C TYR A 358 -4.56 -19.31 -20.54
N THR A 359 -4.80 -18.38 -19.60
CA THR A 359 -5.35 -17.06 -19.88
C THR A 359 -4.43 -15.95 -19.41
N PRO A 360 -4.02 -15.02 -20.29
CA PRO A 360 -3.28 -13.81 -19.92
C PRO A 360 -4.19 -12.68 -19.38
N LEU A 361 -5.51 -12.86 -19.35
CA LEU A 361 -6.48 -11.81 -18.99
C LEU A 361 -6.22 -10.49 -19.75
N HIS A 362 -5.99 -10.57 -21.06
CA HIS A 362 -5.60 -9.46 -21.95
C HIS A 362 -4.26 -8.78 -21.60
N GLY A 363 -3.46 -9.38 -20.72
CA GLY A 363 -2.25 -8.81 -20.13
C GLY A 363 -0.96 -9.08 -20.89
N SER A 364 0.12 -8.49 -20.44
CA SER A 364 1.46 -8.50 -21.02
C SER A 364 2.18 -9.86 -20.92
N GLY A 365 1.69 -10.81 -20.11
CA GLY A 365 2.31 -12.11 -19.88
C GLY A 365 2.17 -13.11 -21.01
N ARG A 366 1.27 -12.88 -21.97
CA ARG A 366 0.89 -13.85 -23.00
C ARG A 366 2.08 -14.53 -23.68
N GLU A 367 2.97 -13.76 -24.27
CA GLU A 367 4.10 -14.29 -25.03
C GLU A 367 5.16 -14.91 -24.12
N TYR A 368 5.38 -14.31 -22.96
CA TYR A 368 6.41 -14.76 -22.00
C TYR A 368 6.04 -16.09 -21.34
N VAL A 369 4.78 -16.28 -20.92
CA VAL A 369 4.33 -17.54 -20.32
C VAL A 369 4.31 -18.65 -21.37
N LEU A 370 3.77 -18.39 -22.58
CA LEU A 370 3.74 -19.40 -23.65
C LEU A 370 5.16 -19.82 -24.04
N GLU A 371 6.07 -18.89 -24.22
CA GLU A 371 7.46 -19.19 -24.58
C GLU A 371 8.20 -19.92 -23.43
N THR A 372 7.93 -19.54 -22.19
CA THR A 372 8.48 -20.22 -21.01
C THR A 372 8.06 -21.68 -20.96
N LEU A 373 6.78 -21.96 -21.13
CA LEU A 373 6.24 -23.33 -21.13
C LEU A 373 6.74 -24.14 -22.34
N ARG A 374 6.81 -23.53 -23.52
CA ARG A 374 7.37 -24.14 -24.72
C ARG A 374 8.85 -24.53 -24.52
N ARG A 375 9.69 -23.65 -23.96
CA ARG A 375 11.10 -23.95 -23.66
C ARG A 375 11.26 -25.09 -22.66
N ALA A 376 10.31 -25.22 -21.74
CA ALA A 376 10.29 -26.30 -20.74
C ALA A 376 9.66 -27.60 -21.24
N GLY A 377 9.28 -27.68 -22.54
CA GLY A 377 8.76 -28.90 -23.17
C GLY A 377 7.24 -29.12 -23.03
N PHE A 378 6.48 -28.16 -22.48
CA PHE A 378 5.02 -28.24 -22.42
C PHE A 378 4.43 -27.95 -23.81
N SER A 379 3.99 -29.01 -24.50
CA SER A 379 3.45 -28.93 -25.88
C SER A 379 1.93 -28.86 -25.93
N ASN A 380 1.24 -29.22 -24.84
CA ASN A 380 -0.22 -29.27 -24.77
C ASN A 380 -0.77 -28.07 -23.96
N VAL A 381 -0.46 -26.86 -24.44
CA VAL A 381 -0.93 -25.61 -23.83
C VAL A 381 -1.95 -24.93 -24.72
N THR A 382 -3.19 -24.81 -24.24
CA THR A 382 -4.30 -24.16 -24.93
C THR A 382 -4.49 -22.74 -24.42
N LEU A 383 -4.28 -21.75 -25.29
CA LEU A 383 -4.52 -20.34 -24.99
C LEU A 383 -6.02 -20.02 -25.10
N VAL A 384 -6.55 -19.31 -24.11
CA VAL A 384 -7.92 -18.74 -24.16
C VAL A 384 -7.92 -17.58 -25.14
N LYS A 385 -8.39 -17.81 -26.37
CA LYS A 385 -8.31 -16.86 -27.48
C LYS A 385 -9.08 -15.58 -27.22
N GLU A 386 -10.21 -15.67 -26.54
CA GLU A 386 -11.11 -14.56 -26.19
C GLU A 386 -10.44 -13.57 -25.20
N GLN A 387 -9.40 -14.01 -24.50
CA GLN A 387 -8.66 -13.22 -23.51
C GLN A 387 -7.19 -12.99 -23.93
N ALA A 388 -6.84 -13.36 -25.17
CA ALA A 388 -5.46 -13.34 -25.65
C ALA A 388 -5.03 -11.96 -26.18
N ASP A 389 -5.95 -11.22 -26.80
CA ASP A 389 -5.61 -9.93 -27.40
C ASP A 389 -5.29 -8.90 -26.31
N TYR A 390 -4.24 -8.12 -26.56
CA TYR A 390 -3.88 -6.98 -25.72
C TYR A 390 -4.99 -5.92 -25.77
N ASN A 391 -5.68 -5.70 -24.66
CA ASN A 391 -6.80 -4.80 -24.61
C ASN A 391 -6.98 -4.19 -23.21
N GLY A 392 -6.74 -2.89 -23.08
CA GLY A 392 -6.83 -2.17 -21.81
C GLY A 392 -8.24 -2.01 -21.24
N ASP A 393 -9.28 -2.33 -22.04
CA ASP A 393 -10.66 -2.34 -21.57
C ASP A 393 -11.07 -3.65 -20.90
N PHE A 394 -10.25 -4.71 -21.04
CA PHE A 394 -10.49 -6.04 -20.46
C PHE A 394 -11.91 -6.57 -20.71
N PRO A 395 -12.40 -6.66 -21.98
CA PRO A 395 -13.81 -6.78 -22.32
C PRO A 395 -14.48 -8.06 -21.82
N THR A 396 -13.72 -9.08 -21.48
CA THR A 396 -14.25 -10.38 -21.00
C THR A 396 -14.37 -10.47 -19.47
N VAL A 397 -13.81 -9.51 -18.74
CA VAL A 397 -13.79 -9.51 -17.27
C VAL A 397 -14.03 -8.12 -16.71
N ARG A 398 -14.76 -8.02 -15.62
CA ARG A 398 -14.97 -6.73 -14.95
C ARG A 398 -13.66 -6.18 -14.38
N LYS A 399 -12.84 -7.07 -13.83
CA LYS A 399 -11.56 -6.75 -13.18
C LYS A 399 -10.61 -7.91 -13.46
N PRO A 400 -9.45 -7.67 -14.10
CA PRO A 400 -8.53 -8.73 -14.49
C PRO A 400 -7.66 -9.19 -13.30
N ASN A 401 -8.29 -9.76 -12.27
CA ASN A 401 -7.64 -10.18 -11.04
C ASN A 401 -7.73 -11.70 -10.85
N PRO A 402 -6.64 -12.45 -10.92
CA PRO A 402 -6.64 -13.91 -10.78
C PRO A 402 -7.00 -14.42 -9.36
N GLU A 403 -7.16 -13.53 -8.38
CA GLU A 403 -7.76 -13.86 -7.07
C GLU A 403 -9.29 -14.11 -7.20
N GLU A 404 -9.93 -13.57 -8.24
CA GLU A 404 -11.38 -13.69 -8.47
C GLU A 404 -11.66 -14.86 -9.42
N THR A 405 -12.25 -15.93 -8.93
CA THR A 405 -12.55 -17.14 -9.75
C THR A 405 -13.40 -16.84 -10.97
N ALA A 406 -14.24 -15.79 -10.92
CA ALA A 406 -15.07 -15.37 -12.05
C ALA A 406 -14.29 -14.98 -13.31
N VAL A 407 -12.99 -14.65 -13.22
CA VAL A 407 -12.19 -14.31 -14.41
C VAL A 407 -11.83 -15.55 -15.25
N PHE A 408 -11.94 -16.74 -14.66
CA PHE A 408 -11.58 -18.00 -15.28
C PHE A 408 -12.74 -18.70 -16.00
N TYR A 409 -13.95 -18.16 -16.00
CA TYR A 409 -15.11 -18.88 -16.50
C TYR A 409 -14.94 -19.38 -17.96
N ILE A 410 -14.32 -18.58 -18.85
CA ILE A 410 -14.04 -19.01 -20.25
C ILE A 410 -12.97 -20.12 -20.25
N ALA A 411 -11.93 -19.95 -19.44
CA ALA A 411 -10.88 -20.94 -19.29
C ALA A 411 -11.41 -22.26 -18.71
N GLU A 412 -12.36 -22.20 -17.78
CA GLU A 412 -13.01 -23.38 -17.18
C GLU A 412 -13.86 -24.15 -18.20
N GLU A 413 -14.67 -23.43 -19.00
CA GLU A 413 -15.41 -24.06 -20.09
C GLU A 413 -14.47 -24.77 -21.08
N LYS A 414 -13.38 -24.09 -21.45
CA LYS A 414 -12.37 -24.65 -22.34
C LYS A 414 -11.66 -25.86 -21.74
N ALA A 415 -11.31 -25.79 -20.46
CA ALA A 415 -10.66 -26.88 -19.74
C ALA A 415 -11.57 -28.12 -19.66
N LYS A 416 -12.86 -27.96 -19.44
CA LYS A 416 -13.85 -29.03 -19.44
C LYS A 416 -14.03 -29.64 -20.85
N GLU A 417 -14.03 -28.81 -21.90
CA GLU A 417 -14.15 -29.26 -23.30
C GLU A 417 -13.01 -30.19 -23.71
N ILE A 418 -11.77 -29.83 -23.35
CA ILE A 418 -10.57 -30.59 -23.78
C ILE A 418 -10.05 -31.58 -22.73
N GLY A 419 -10.66 -31.62 -21.54
CA GLY A 419 -10.17 -32.42 -20.41
C GLY A 419 -8.81 -31.96 -19.89
N ALA A 420 -8.61 -30.66 -19.74
CA ALA A 420 -7.35 -30.13 -19.24
C ALA A 420 -7.12 -30.49 -17.77
N ASP A 421 -5.84 -30.69 -17.40
CA ASP A 421 -5.43 -31.00 -16.02
C ASP A 421 -5.42 -29.75 -15.13
N VAL A 422 -4.95 -28.61 -15.70
CA VAL A 422 -4.81 -27.35 -14.96
C VAL A 422 -5.19 -26.14 -15.81
N ILE A 423 -5.71 -25.13 -15.14
CA ILE A 423 -5.90 -23.79 -15.67
C ILE A 423 -4.89 -22.87 -14.95
N ILE A 424 -4.22 -22.00 -15.69
CA ILE A 424 -3.40 -20.91 -15.13
C ILE A 424 -3.83 -19.58 -15.73
N GLY A 425 -3.75 -18.51 -14.95
CA GLY A 425 -4.04 -17.17 -15.44
C GLY A 425 -3.19 -16.11 -14.73
N THR A 426 -2.70 -15.14 -15.51
CA THR A 426 -1.89 -14.02 -15.02
C THR A 426 -2.65 -12.70 -15.11
N ASP A 427 -2.38 -11.77 -14.21
CA ASP A 427 -2.92 -10.41 -14.27
C ASP A 427 -2.21 -9.55 -15.35
N PRO A 428 -2.70 -8.34 -15.67
CA PRO A 428 -2.20 -7.58 -16.81
C PRO A 428 -0.70 -7.28 -16.81
N ASP A 429 -0.08 -7.06 -15.67
CA ASP A 429 1.35 -6.84 -15.52
C ASP A 429 2.13 -8.10 -15.11
N SER A 430 1.43 -9.24 -15.06
CA SER A 430 1.93 -10.61 -14.89
C SER A 430 2.84 -10.82 -13.68
N ASP A 431 2.55 -10.08 -12.61
CA ASP A 431 3.22 -10.27 -11.34
C ASP A 431 2.49 -11.29 -10.44
N ARG A 432 1.27 -11.74 -10.83
CA ARG A 432 0.47 -12.75 -10.12
C ARG A 432 0.05 -13.90 -11.01
N ILE A 433 -0.22 -15.05 -10.37
CA ILE A 433 -0.80 -16.22 -11.01
C ILE A 433 -1.94 -16.77 -10.15
N GLY A 434 -3.08 -17.09 -10.80
CA GLY A 434 -4.12 -17.93 -10.24
C GLY A 434 -4.15 -19.28 -10.95
N ALA A 435 -4.59 -20.33 -10.25
CA ALA A 435 -4.65 -21.67 -10.76
C ALA A 435 -5.94 -22.39 -10.39
N GLY A 436 -6.47 -23.17 -11.35
CA GLY A 436 -7.54 -24.15 -11.17
C GLY A 436 -7.05 -25.54 -11.57
N VAL A 437 -7.46 -26.55 -10.84
CA VAL A 437 -7.04 -27.95 -10.99
C VAL A 437 -8.26 -28.81 -11.29
N MET A 438 -8.19 -29.66 -12.32
CA MET A 438 -9.20 -30.65 -12.58
C MET A 438 -9.10 -31.76 -11.54
N HIS A 439 -10.14 -31.95 -10.75
CA HIS A 439 -10.23 -32.97 -9.73
C HIS A 439 -11.66 -33.53 -9.68
N ASP A 440 -11.82 -34.86 -9.78
CA ASP A 440 -13.13 -35.55 -9.81
C ASP A 440 -14.13 -34.93 -10.79
N GLY A 441 -13.65 -34.53 -11.98
CA GLY A 441 -14.47 -33.97 -13.07
C GLY A 441 -14.93 -32.53 -12.84
N LYS A 442 -14.35 -31.83 -11.87
CA LYS A 442 -14.62 -30.41 -11.55
C LYS A 442 -13.32 -29.60 -11.47
N ILE A 443 -13.40 -28.33 -11.80
CA ILE A 443 -12.28 -27.42 -11.54
C ILE A 443 -12.37 -26.92 -10.08
N VAL A 444 -11.28 -27.11 -9.34
CA VAL A 444 -11.08 -26.61 -7.98
C VAL A 444 -10.02 -25.53 -8.04
N TYR A 445 -10.36 -24.32 -7.64
CA TYR A 445 -9.43 -23.18 -7.62
C TYR A 445 -8.61 -23.19 -6.33
N LEU A 446 -7.30 -23.01 -6.48
CA LEU A 446 -6.37 -22.90 -5.35
C LEU A 446 -6.35 -21.47 -4.83
N SER A 447 -6.38 -21.30 -3.50
CA SER A 447 -6.12 -20.00 -2.89
C SER A 447 -4.64 -19.62 -3.00
N GLY A 448 -4.33 -18.33 -2.73
CA GLY A 448 -2.94 -17.85 -2.73
C GLY A 448 -2.06 -18.59 -1.71
N ASN A 449 -2.59 -18.87 -0.52
CA ASN A 449 -1.89 -19.62 0.51
C ASN A 449 -1.71 -21.09 0.14
N GLN A 450 -2.74 -21.74 -0.42
CA GLN A 450 -2.65 -23.14 -0.88
C GLN A 450 -1.62 -23.30 -2.00
N THR A 451 -1.62 -22.41 -2.97
CA THR A 451 -0.62 -22.39 -4.05
C THR A 451 0.79 -22.18 -3.49
N GLY A 452 0.95 -21.23 -2.54
CA GLY A 452 2.22 -20.99 -1.88
C GLY A 452 2.73 -22.20 -1.11
N ALA A 453 1.85 -22.87 -0.36
CA ALA A 453 2.16 -24.07 0.40
C ALA A 453 2.59 -25.24 -0.52
N LEU A 454 1.86 -25.47 -1.62
CA LEU A 454 2.22 -26.46 -2.64
C LEU A 454 3.57 -26.15 -3.31
N PHE A 455 3.87 -24.88 -3.61
CA PHE A 455 5.17 -24.47 -4.13
C PHE A 455 6.28 -24.72 -3.11
N VAL A 456 6.04 -24.42 -1.83
CA VAL A 456 7.03 -24.69 -0.77
C VAL A 456 7.33 -26.17 -0.68
N ASP A 457 6.33 -27.06 -0.60
CA ASP A 457 6.54 -28.51 -0.59
C ASP A 457 7.31 -28.97 -1.82
N PHE A 458 6.83 -28.60 -3.01
CA PHE A 458 7.43 -29.05 -4.26
C PHE A 458 8.89 -28.58 -4.40
N LEU A 459 9.17 -27.29 -4.19
CA LEU A 459 10.51 -26.76 -4.33
C LEU A 459 11.46 -27.28 -3.23
N ALA A 460 10.96 -27.45 -2.01
CA ALA A 460 11.77 -28.01 -0.91
C ALA A 460 12.12 -29.47 -1.14
N ARG A 461 11.19 -30.23 -1.74
CA ARG A 461 11.40 -31.63 -2.16
C ARG A 461 12.38 -31.77 -3.31
N MET A 462 12.31 -30.90 -4.31
CA MET A 462 13.11 -31.01 -5.54
C MET A 462 14.49 -30.34 -5.44
N ARG A 463 14.72 -29.48 -4.47
CA ARG A 463 15.99 -28.75 -4.29
C ARG A 463 16.62 -29.10 -2.94
N GLN A 464 17.95 -28.94 -2.82
CA GLN A 464 18.61 -28.99 -1.52
C GLN A 464 18.14 -27.80 -0.69
N SER A 465 17.16 -28.02 0.19
CA SER A 465 16.43 -26.96 0.88
C SER A 465 16.81 -26.74 2.33
N ALA A 466 17.40 -27.73 3.00
CA ALA A 466 17.79 -27.60 4.41
C ALA A 466 18.73 -26.41 4.62
N GLY A 467 18.38 -25.54 5.57
CA GLY A 467 19.10 -24.30 5.86
C GLY A 467 18.77 -23.11 4.94
N LYS A 468 17.89 -23.29 3.93
CA LYS A 468 17.38 -22.20 3.12
C LYS A 468 16.28 -21.41 3.87
N LYS A 469 15.87 -20.30 3.28
CA LYS A 469 14.89 -19.37 3.82
C LYS A 469 13.66 -19.29 2.94
N LEU A 470 12.49 -19.34 3.57
CA LEU A 470 11.20 -18.96 3.02
C LEU A 470 10.90 -17.55 3.50
N ILE A 471 10.55 -16.62 2.59
CA ILE A 471 10.22 -15.24 2.96
C ILE A 471 8.74 -15.00 2.69
N THR A 472 7.98 -14.59 3.72
CA THR A 472 6.54 -14.37 3.65
C THR A 472 6.12 -13.10 4.40
N SER A 473 4.83 -12.73 4.31
CA SER A 473 4.28 -11.63 5.09
C SER A 473 3.71 -12.10 6.45
N ILE A 474 3.55 -11.16 7.40
CA ILE A 474 2.93 -11.43 8.71
C ILE A 474 1.47 -11.86 8.63
N VAL A 475 0.80 -11.68 7.48
CA VAL A 475 -0.60 -12.07 7.23
C VAL A 475 -0.74 -13.24 6.26
N THR A 476 0.37 -13.76 5.74
CA THR A 476 0.40 -15.00 4.97
C THR A 476 0.10 -16.20 5.88
N GLY A 477 -0.70 -17.16 5.41
CA GLY A 477 -1.09 -18.36 6.18
C GLY A 477 0.09 -19.22 6.61
N ASP A 478 -0.08 -19.96 7.71
CA ASP A 478 1.01 -20.70 8.35
C ASP A 478 1.33 -22.05 7.72
N MET A 479 0.46 -22.59 6.84
CA MET A 479 0.65 -23.90 6.20
C MET A 479 2.01 -24.01 5.49
N GLY A 480 2.35 -23.01 4.66
CA GLY A 480 3.66 -23.01 3.96
C GLY A 480 4.85 -22.92 4.90
N GLN A 481 4.71 -22.23 6.04
CA GLN A 481 5.74 -22.17 7.08
C GLN A 481 5.95 -23.54 7.75
N ASP A 482 4.87 -24.24 8.11
CA ASP A 482 4.93 -25.52 8.78
C ASP A 482 5.51 -26.60 7.86
N ILE A 483 5.15 -26.56 6.56
CA ILE A 483 5.77 -27.40 5.52
C ILE A 483 7.25 -27.07 5.39
N ALA A 484 7.64 -25.80 5.29
CA ALA A 484 9.04 -25.36 5.20
C ALA A 484 9.87 -25.88 6.36
N ALA A 485 9.34 -25.81 7.59
CA ALA A 485 9.99 -26.29 8.79
C ALA A 485 10.26 -27.80 8.74
N SER A 486 9.37 -28.62 8.17
CA SER A 486 9.57 -30.08 8.02
C SER A 486 10.75 -30.43 7.10
N TYR A 487 11.10 -29.52 6.18
CA TYR A 487 12.29 -29.64 5.32
C TYR A 487 13.53 -28.93 5.88
N GLY A 488 13.48 -28.39 7.10
CA GLY A 488 14.58 -27.63 7.69
C GLY A 488 14.81 -26.27 7.05
N VAL A 489 13.77 -25.68 6.45
CA VAL A 489 13.76 -24.33 5.87
C VAL A 489 13.27 -23.34 6.93
N GLU A 490 14.04 -22.28 7.17
CA GLU A 490 13.68 -21.18 8.07
C GLU A 490 12.69 -20.24 7.42
N THR A 491 11.61 -19.85 8.12
CA THR A 491 10.67 -18.83 7.64
C THR A 491 10.98 -17.48 8.26
N ILE A 492 11.14 -16.48 7.39
CA ILE A 492 11.27 -15.06 7.76
C ILE A 492 9.97 -14.34 7.38
N ARG A 493 9.38 -13.64 8.35
CA ARG A 493 8.17 -12.84 8.14
C ARG A 493 8.51 -11.36 8.06
N THR A 494 7.96 -10.70 7.04
CA THR A 494 8.10 -9.25 6.83
C THR A 494 6.76 -8.57 6.97
N PHE A 495 6.74 -7.25 6.87
CA PHE A 495 5.49 -6.51 6.71
C PHE A 495 4.82 -6.86 5.37
N THR A 496 3.53 -6.52 5.23
CA THR A 496 2.75 -6.84 4.03
C THR A 496 3.14 -5.98 2.83
N GLY A 497 3.24 -6.61 1.68
CA GLY A 497 3.64 -6.02 0.41
C GLY A 497 4.97 -6.57 -0.06
N PHE A 498 5.00 -7.07 -1.29
CA PHE A 498 6.15 -7.83 -1.81
C PHE A 498 7.47 -7.04 -1.79
N LYS A 499 7.41 -5.71 -1.80
CA LYS A 499 8.58 -4.84 -1.62
C LYS A 499 9.34 -5.11 -0.31
N ASP A 500 8.61 -5.43 0.78
CA ASP A 500 9.23 -5.72 2.08
C ASP A 500 9.85 -7.13 2.06
N LEU A 501 9.21 -8.09 1.37
CA LEU A 501 9.79 -9.42 1.11
C LEU A 501 11.06 -9.30 0.26
N ALA A 502 11.01 -8.54 -0.82
CA ALA A 502 12.13 -8.32 -1.72
C ALA A 502 13.29 -7.57 -1.05
N ALA A 503 12.99 -6.59 -0.20
CA ALA A 503 13.99 -5.90 0.61
C ALA A 503 14.67 -6.86 1.60
N GLU A 504 13.92 -7.81 2.17
CA GLU A 504 14.48 -8.86 3.01
C GLU A 504 15.36 -9.83 2.20
N MET A 505 14.93 -10.22 0.99
CA MET A 505 15.76 -11.04 0.08
C MET A 505 17.14 -10.41 -0.15
N ASN A 506 17.22 -9.08 -0.28
CA ASN A 506 18.49 -8.37 -0.49
C ASN A 506 19.46 -8.41 0.71
N ARG A 507 19.00 -8.87 1.89
CA ARG A 507 19.84 -9.06 3.08
C ARG A 507 20.50 -10.43 3.14
N HIS A 508 20.12 -11.34 2.24
CA HIS A 508 20.56 -12.71 2.18
C HIS A 508 21.27 -13.02 0.87
N ARG A 509 22.07 -14.05 0.85
CA ARG A 509 22.65 -14.58 -0.39
C ARG A 509 21.55 -15.26 -1.19
N GLU A 510 21.65 -15.21 -2.51
CA GLU A 510 20.63 -15.78 -3.39
C GLU A 510 20.48 -17.31 -3.24
N ASP A 511 21.58 -18.02 -2.94
CA ASP A 511 21.59 -19.46 -2.71
C ASP A 511 20.97 -19.88 -1.35
N GLU A 512 20.79 -18.94 -0.43
CA GLU A 512 20.12 -19.17 0.86
C GLU A 512 18.59 -19.06 0.77
N ILE A 513 18.04 -18.58 -0.34
CA ILE A 513 16.59 -18.36 -0.50
C ILE A 513 15.98 -19.56 -1.23
N LEU A 514 14.92 -20.13 -0.66
CA LEU A 514 14.09 -21.13 -1.34
C LEU A 514 13.11 -20.44 -2.28
N MET A 515 12.28 -19.56 -1.75
CA MET A 515 11.29 -18.73 -2.46
C MET A 515 10.74 -17.64 -1.55
N ALA A 516 9.97 -16.72 -2.15
CA ALA A 516 9.17 -15.73 -1.42
C ALA A 516 7.72 -15.74 -1.93
N TYR A 517 6.72 -15.52 -1.05
CA TYR A 517 5.33 -15.40 -1.49
C TYR A 517 4.44 -14.65 -0.50
N GLU A 518 3.33 -14.11 -1.02
CA GLU A 518 2.24 -13.50 -0.28
C GLU A 518 0.91 -14.22 -0.55
N GLU A 519 -0.01 -14.16 0.40
CA GLU A 519 -1.36 -14.70 0.30
C GLU A 519 -2.16 -14.14 -0.89
N SER A 520 -1.76 -12.99 -1.40
CA SER A 520 -2.40 -12.27 -2.50
C SER A 520 -1.96 -12.73 -3.90
N TYR A 521 -1.70 -14.03 -4.06
CA TYR A 521 -1.36 -14.68 -5.36
C TYR A 521 -0.06 -14.19 -5.98
N GLY A 522 0.83 -13.61 -5.18
CA GLY A 522 2.15 -13.17 -5.60
C GLY A 522 3.26 -14.10 -5.11
N TYR A 523 4.02 -14.67 -6.04
CA TYR A 523 5.09 -15.63 -5.74
C TYR A 523 6.37 -15.23 -6.48
N LEU A 524 7.51 -15.60 -5.91
CA LEU A 524 8.80 -15.56 -6.57
C LEU A 524 9.53 -16.88 -6.27
N THR A 525 9.59 -17.75 -7.26
CA THR A 525 10.15 -19.11 -7.17
C THR A 525 11.66 -19.16 -7.40
N GLY A 526 12.29 -18.02 -7.64
CA GLY A 526 13.72 -17.84 -7.86
C GLY A 526 14.25 -16.58 -7.21
N THR A 527 15.44 -16.15 -7.63
CA THR A 527 16.13 -14.95 -7.10
C THR A 527 16.60 -13.99 -8.18
N HIS A 528 16.17 -14.21 -9.41
CA HIS A 528 16.56 -13.43 -10.59
C HIS A 528 16.00 -12.01 -10.59
N ILE A 529 14.91 -11.76 -9.88
CA ILE A 529 14.25 -10.46 -9.71
C ILE A 529 14.01 -10.13 -8.23
N ARG A 530 13.38 -8.98 -7.99
CA ARG A 530 12.99 -8.50 -6.65
C ARG A 530 11.55 -7.99 -6.59
N ASP A 531 10.67 -8.65 -7.33
CA ASP A 531 9.21 -8.51 -7.25
C ASP A 531 8.56 -9.88 -7.50
N LYS A 532 7.24 -9.94 -7.44
CA LYS A 532 6.46 -11.14 -7.79
C LYS A 532 6.65 -11.50 -9.26
N ASP A 533 6.60 -12.77 -9.56
CA ASP A 533 6.79 -13.28 -10.92
C ASP A 533 5.74 -14.33 -11.29
N GLY A 534 4.71 -13.92 -12.01
CA GLY A 534 3.70 -14.81 -12.56
C GLY A 534 4.23 -15.73 -13.65
N ILE A 535 5.34 -15.37 -14.31
CA ILE A 535 5.92 -16.16 -15.43
C ILE A 535 6.68 -17.37 -14.89
N SER A 536 7.63 -17.17 -13.97
CA SER A 536 8.33 -18.29 -13.33
C SER A 536 7.40 -19.14 -12.47
N SER A 537 6.40 -18.52 -11.85
CA SER A 537 5.37 -19.23 -11.08
C SER A 537 4.49 -20.10 -11.97
N SER A 538 4.17 -19.67 -13.19
CA SER A 538 3.46 -20.49 -14.20
C SER A 538 4.28 -21.71 -14.61
N LEU A 539 5.59 -21.55 -14.78
CA LEU A 539 6.50 -22.67 -15.05
C LEU A 539 6.47 -23.70 -13.92
N VAL A 540 6.70 -23.25 -12.68
CA VAL A 540 6.75 -24.14 -11.52
C VAL A 540 5.40 -24.81 -11.27
N MET A 541 4.28 -24.09 -11.49
CA MET A 541 2.92 -24.68 -11.39
C MET A 541 2.74 -25.84 -12.35
N CYS A 542 3.11 -25.66 -13.63
CA CYS A 542 3.00 -26.72 -14.63
C CYS A 542 3.96 -27.89 -14.34
N GLN A 543 5.19 -27.61 -13.90
CA GLN A 543 6.17 -28.66 -13.53
C GLN A 543 5.70 -29.47 -12.32
N MET A 544 5.14 -28.81 -11.32
CA MET A 544 4.57 -29.46 -10.14
C MET A 544 3.38 -30.35 -10.53
N ALA A 545 2.45 -29.82 -11.35
CA ALA A 545 1.30 -30.59 -11.82
C ALA A 545 1.73 -31.80 -12.66
N ALA A 546 2.69 -31.64 -13.56
CA ALA A 546 3.24 -32.73 -14.37
C ALA A 546 3.92 -33.82 -13.51
N TYR A 547 4.71 -33.43 -12.52
CA TYR A 547 5.38 -34.34 -11.60
C TYR A 547 4.37 -35.23 -10.84
N TRP A 548 3.32 -34.61 -10.28
CA TRP A 548 2.34 -35.33 -9.50
C TRP A 548 1.37 -36.15 -10.37
N LYS A 549 1.02 -35.66 -11.58
CA LYS A 549 0.23 -36.42 -12.56
C LYS A 549 0.88 -37.77 -12.91
N GLN A 550 2.20 -37.78 -13.07
CA GLN A 550 2.93 -39.06 -13.31
C GLN A 550 2.84 -40.03 -12.13
N GLN A 551 2.52 -39.57 -10.95
CA GLN A 551 2.31 -40.37 -9.75
C GLN A 551 0.82 -40.68 -9.53
N GLY A 552 -0.04 -40.36 -10.51
CA GLY A 552 -1.49 -40.59 -10.45
C GLY A 552 -2.23 -39.66 -9.49
N LYS A 553 -1.66 -38.50 -9.16
CA LYS A 553 -2.24 -37.51 -8.23
C LYS A 553 -2.51 -36.19 -8.93
N THR A 554 -3.61 -35.56 -8.59
CA THR A 554 -3.86 -34.13 -8.86
C THR A 554 -3.21 -33.25 -7.77
N LEU A 555 -3.10 -31.96 -8.00
CA LEU A 555 -2.60 -31.04 -6.95
C LEU A 555 -3.57 -30.93 -5.75
N ILE A 556 -4.83 -31.29 -5.93
CA ILE A 556 -5.80 -31.36 -4.83
C ILE A 556 -5.53 -32.59 -3.95
N ASP A 557 -5.20 -33.75 -4.55
CA ASP A 557 -4.77 -34.91 -3.75
C ASP A 557 -3.52 -34.64 -2.94
N VAL A 558 -2.57 -33.89 -3.52
CA VAL A 558 -1.35 -33.47 -2.81
C VAL A 558 -1.69 -32.52 -1.65
N LEU A 559 -2.60 -31.58 -1.86
CA LEU A 559 -3.06 -30.68 -0.81
C LEU A 559 -3.72 -31.44 0.34
N GLU A 560 -4.52 -32.47 0.04
CA GLU A 560 -5.14 -33.34 1.05
C GLU A 560 -4.09 -34.17 1.80
N ASP A 561 -3.05 -34.67 1.12
CA ASP A 561 -1.92 -35.31 1.80
C ASP A 561 -1.19 -34.37 2.78
N LEU A 562 -0.97 -33.13 2.36
CA LEU A 562 -0.35 -32.10 3.21
C LEU A 562 -1.25 -31.73 4.39
N PHE A 563 -2.58 -31.67 4.21
CA PHE A 563 -3.52 -31.50 5.32
C PHE A 563 -3.48 -32.68 6.29
N ALA A 564 -3.38 -33.89 5.80
CA ALA A 564 -3.26 -35.08 6.65
C ALA A 564 -1.98 -35.07 7.47
N GLU A 565 -0.86 -34.56 6.92
CA GLU A 565 0.43 -34.49 7.59
C GLU A 565 0.53 -33.33 8.59
N HIS A 566 0.12 -32.13 8.18
CA HIS A 566 0.32 -30.88 8.94
C HIS A 566 -0.91 -30.35 9.68
N GLY A 567 -2.11 -30.90 9.41
CA GLY A 567 -3.41 -30.42 9.86
C GLY A 567 -4.14 -29.62 8.77
N TYR A 568 -5.42 -29.38 8.98
CA TYR A 568 -6.26 -28.60 8.08
C TYR A 568 -6.04 -27.10 8.33
N TYR A 569 -5.84 -26.35 7.24
CA TYR A 569 -5.69 -24.91 7.26
C TYR A 569 -6.84 -24.28 6.46
N ILE A 570 -7.49 -23.28 7.06
CA ILE A 570 -8.48 -22.44 6.39
C ILE A 570 -8.01 -21.00 6.51
N ASP A 571 -7.64 -20.43 5.36
CA ASP A 571 -7.26 -19.02 5.26
C ASP A 571 -8.40 -18.22 4.63
N ASP A 572 -8.78 -17.11 5.24
CA ASP A 572 -9.82 -16.20 4.72
C ASP A 572 -9.42 -14.74 4.89
N GLN A 573 -9.92 -13.89 3.99
CA GLN A 573 -9.72 -12.44 4.02
C GLN A 573 -11.05 -11.72 3.89
N LEU A 574 -11.44 -11.03 4.94
CA LEU A 574 -12.62 -10.15 4.96
C LEU A 574 -12.20 -8.70 4.68
N SER A 575 -12.90 -8.01 3.80
CA SER A 575 -12.63 -6.62 3.45
C SER A 575 -13.87 -5.76 3.66
N PHE A 576 -13.75 -4.72 4.48
CA PHE A 576 -14.83 -3.78 4.77
C PHE A 576 -14.45 -2.40 4.24
N VAL A 577 -15.26 -1.86 3.34
CA VAL A 577 -15.06 -0.55 2.71
C VAL A 577 -16.04 0.44 3.32
N PHE A 578 -15.56 1.63 3.69
CA PHE A 578 -16.36 2.70 4.27
C PHE A 578 -16.18 3.98 3.48
N GLU A 579 -17.23 4.50 2.88
CA GLU A 579 -17.15 5.67 2.02
C GLU A 579 -17.05 7.00 2.81
N GLY A 580 -16.37 7.96 2.23
CA GLY A 580 -16.29 9.33 2.72
C GLY A 580 -15.40 9.55 3.97
N ALA A 581 -15.41 10.77 4.49
CA ALA A 581 -14.61 11.17 5.65
C ALA A 581 -14.99 10.43 6.94
N ALA A 582 -16.27 10.08 7.10
CA ALA A 582 -16.75 9.30 8.23
C ALA A 582 -16.18 7.87 8.24
N GLY A 583 -15.80 7.34 7.07
CA GLY A 583 -15.21 6.01 6.94
C GLY A 583 -13.86 5.90 7.63
N ALA A 584 -13.02 6.92 7.54
CA ALA A 584 -11.72 6.93 8.23
C ALA A 584 -11.89 6.92 9.77
N ASP A 585 -12.84 7.68 10.29
CA ASP A 585 -13.14 7.73 11.71
C ASP A 585 -13.70 6.37 12.19
N ARG A 586 -14.53 5.72 11.36
CA ARG A 586 -15.07 4.38 11.66
C ARG A 586 -13.96 3.32 11.69
N ILE A 587 -13.06 3.32 10.73
CA ILE A 587 -11.89 2.42 10.71
C ILE A 587 -11.02 2.64 11.96
N ALA A 588 -10.78 3.89 12.34
CA ALA A 588 -10.01 4.21 13.55
C ALA A 588 -10.72 3.69 14.82
N SER A 589 -12.06 3.77 14.89
CA SER A 589 -12.88 3.22 15.99
C SER A 589 -12.79 1.69 16.03
N ILE A 590 -12.91 1.01 14.89
CA ILE A 590 -12.73 -0.45 14.77
C ILE A 590 -11.36 -0.86 15.33
N MET A 591 -10.28 -0.26 14.83
CA MET A 591 -8.92 -0.59 15.26
C MET A 591 -8.71 -0.30 16.76
N LYS A 592 -9.28 0.79 17.28
CA LYS A 592 -9.21 1.12 18.69
C LYS A 592 -9.92 0.05 19.54
N ARG A 593 -11.13 -0.36 19.15
CA ARG A 593 -11.90 -1.38 19.83
C ARG A 593 -11.16 -2.72 19.90
N PHE A 594 -10.70 -3.21 18.75
CA PHE A 594 -9.92 -4.45 18.69
C PHE A 594 -8.60 -4.36 19.49
N ARG A 595 -7.98 -3.18 19.58
CA ARG A 595 -6.77 -2.99 20.38
C ARG A 595 -7.05 -2.99 21.90
N SER A 596 -8.15 -2.39 22.33
CA SER A 596 -8.49 -2.28 23.76
C SER A 596 -9.30 -3.45 24.32
N GLU A 597 -10.09 -4.13 23.48
CA GLU A 597 -11.05 -5.16 23.89
C GLU A 597 -10.79 -6.51 23.21
N GLY A 598 -9.71 -6.63 22.41
CA GLY A 598 -9.47 -7.80 21.56
C GLY A 598 -9.44 -9.13 22.30
N GLU A 599 -8.94 -9.15 23.55
CA GLU A 599 -9.00 -10.35 24.39
C GLU A 599 -10.45 -10.79 24.66
N SER A 600 -11.33 -9.86 24.95
CA SER A 600 -12.74 -10.16 25.24
C SER A 600 -13.56 -10.44 23.98
N VAL A 601 -13.15 -9.89 22.84
CA VAL A 601 -13.84 -10.08 21.55
C VAL A 601 -13.89 -11.55 21.15
N PHE A 602 -12.82 -12.30 21.36
CA PHE A 602 -12.70 -13.69 20.93
C PHE A 602 -12.78 -14.72 22.08
N ALA A 603 -12.90 -14.28 23.34
CA ALA A 603 -12.78 -15.12 24.52
C ALA A 603 -13.77 -16.31 24.58
N ASP A 604 -14.96 -16.17 24.01
CA ASP A 604 -16.00 -17.22 23.97
C ASP A 604 -15.87 -18.15 22.74
N ILE A 605 -14.91 -17.87 21.86
CA ILE A 605 -14.69 -18.63 20.61
C ILE A 605 -13.42 -19.47 20.72
N CYS A 606 -12.31 -18.83 21.08
CA CYS A 606 -11.02 -19.48 21.23
C CYS A 606 -10.16 -18.72 22.25
N GLU A 607 -9.39 -19.44 23.05
CA GLU A 607 -8.49 -18.86 24.03
C GLU A 607 -7.37 -18.08 23.32
N LEU A 608 -7.23 -16.79 23.67
CA LEU A 608 -6.16 -15.94 23.15
C LEU A 608 -4.86 -16.23 23.90
N ALA A 609 -3.85 -16.67 23.15
CA ALA A 609 -2.51 -16.89 23.70
C ALA A 609 -1.70 -15.60 23.76
N GLU A 610 -1.83 -14.73 22.71
CA GLU A 610 -1.06 -13.50 22.59
C GLU A 610 -1.78 -12.50 21.68
N LEU A 611 -1.76 -11.21 22.05
CA LEU A 611 -2.11 -10.10 21.17
C LEU A 611 -0.82 -9.37 20.72
N ARG A 612 -0.49 -9.46 19.45
CA ARG A 612 0.64 -8.73 18.83
C ARG A 612 0.17 -7.42 18.23
N ASP A 613 0.56 -6.31 18.85
CA ASP A 613 0.32 -4.97 18.32
C ASP A 613 1.58 -4.44 17.63
N TYR A 614 1.58 -4.46 16.31
CA TYR A 614 2.73 -3.98 15.50
C TYR A 614 2.87 -2.46 15.51
N SER A 615 2.02 -1.70 16.18
CA SER A 615 2.18 -0.25 16.30
C SER A 615 3.48 0.20 17.00
N ARG A 616 4.15 -0.74 17.68
CA ARG A 616 5.46 -0.52 18.34
C ARG A 616 6.58 -1.38 17.75
N GLY A 617 6.31 -2.03 16.62
CA GLY A 617 7.17 -3.06 16.06
C GLY A 617 7.06 -4.39 16.80
N ALA A 618 7.09 -5.51 16.08
CA ALA A 618 7.09 -6.86 16.62
C ALA A 618 7.77 -7.82 15.63
N GLU A 619 8.32 -8.94 16.11
CA GLU A 619 8.91 -10.00 15.28
C GLU A 619 9.96 -9.49 14.27
N GLY A 620 10.71 -8.42 14.57
CA GLY A 620 11.66 -7.80 13.63
C GLY A 620 11.02 -6.93 12.56
N VAL A 621 9.69 -6.81 12.56
CA VAL A 621 8.93 -5.97 11.64
C VAL A 621 8.82 -4.54 12.18
N ALA A 622 9.03 -3.54 11.33
CA ALA A 622 8.92 -2.13 11.69
C ALA A 622 7.48 -1.75 12.11
N GLU A 623 7.35 -0.60 12.78
CA GLU A 623 6.07 -0.06 13.25
C GLU A 623 5.01 0.00 12.13
N ALA A 624 3.85 -0.61 12.42
CA ALA A 624 2.72 -0.68 11.51
C ALA A 624 1.39 -0.76 12.26
N ASN A 625 0.33 -0.20 11.71
CA ASN A 625 -1.01 -0.29 12.29
C ASN A 625 -1.64 -1.66 11.97
N VAL A 626 -1.14 -2.72 12.59
CA VAL A 626 -1.65 -4.10 12.48
C VAL A 626 -1.82 -4.68 13.87
N LEU A 627 -2.90 -5.42 14.07
CA LEU A 627 -3.15 -6.24 15.25
C LEU A 627 -3.22 -7.70 14.83
N LYS A 628 -2.52 -8.60 15.50
CA LYS A 628 -2.60 -10.04 15.25
C LYS A 628 -2.93 -10.76 16.56
N PHE A 629 -4.03 -11.49 16.56
CA PHE A 629 -4.57 -12.27 17.69
C PHE A 629 -4.13 -13.72 17.49
N MET A 630 -3.21 -14.19 18.32
CA MET A 630 -2.71 -15.57 18.30
C MET A 630 -3.51 -16.41 19.26
N PHE A 631 -4.14 -17.48 18.81
CA PHE A 631 -4.92 -18.39 19.64
C PHE A 631 -4.11 -19.60 20.12
N SER A 632 -4.52 -20.19 21.26
CA SER A 632 -3.82 -21.30 21.89
C SER A 632 -3.72 -22.57 21.03
N ASN A 633 -4.62 -22.75 20.06
CA ASN A 633 -4.61 -23.87 19.12
C ASN A 633 -3.68 -23.65 17.89
N GLY A 634 -2.99 -22.51 17.84
CA GLY A 634 -2.12 -22.14 16.71
C GLY A 634 -2.83 -21.40 15.57
N SER A 635 -4.17 -21.22 15.63
CA SER A 635 -4.92 -20.33 14.73
C SER A 635 -4.62 -18.87 15.04
N TRP A 636 -4.90 -17.96 14.08
CA TRP A 636 -4.80 -16.53 14.34
C TRP A 636 -5.77 -15.72 13.49
N ALA A 637 -6.08 -14.50 13.96
CA ALA A 637 -6.75 -13.47 13.18
C ALA A 637 -5.92 -12.18 13.19
N ALA A 638 -5.96 -11.41 12.11
CA ALA A 638 -5.25 -10.12 12.05
C ALA A 638 -6.15 -9.03 11.49
N ALA A 639 -6.05 -7.81 12.03
CA ALA A 639 -6.77 -6.62 11.58
C ALA A 639 -5.77 -5.60 11.03
N ARG A 640 -6.01 -5.09 9.81
CA ARG A 640 -5.14 -4.14 9.13
C ARG A 640 -5.95 -3.11 8.33
N PRO A 641 -5.90 -1.81 8.67
CA PRO A 641 -6.45 -0.78 7.82
C PRO A 641 -5.58 -0.57 6.58
N SER A 642 -6.21 -0.23 5.45
CA SER A 642 -5.49 0.18 4.25
C SER A 642 -4.86 1.57 4.46
N GLY A 643 -3.64 1.76 3.95
CA GLY A 643 -2.97 3.07 3.97
C GLY A 643 -3.44 4.03 2.88
N THR A 644 -4.11 3.53 1.84
CA THR A 644 -4.45 4.29 0.63
C THR A 644 -5.95 4.39 0.36
N GLU A 645 -6.74 3.47 0.91
CA GLU A 645 -8.18 3.37 0.68
C GLU A 645 -8.93 3.34 2.01
N PRO A 646 -10.17 3.84 2.07
CA PRO A 646 -10.98 3.82 3.29
C PRO A 646 -11.54 2.42 3.55
N LYS A 647 -10.66 1.46 3.80
CA LYS A 647 -11.02 0.07 4.10
C LYS A 647 -10.19 -0.53 5.22
N VAL A 648 -10.74 -1.50 5.91
CA VAL A 648 -10.03 -2.39 6.84
C VAL A 648 -10.16 -3.82 6.36
N LYS A 649 -9.06 -4.55 6.43
CA LYS A 649 -8.98 -5.97 6.11
C LYS A 649 -8.79 -6.77 7.39
N PHE A 650 -9.47 -7.90 7.47
CA PHE A 650 -9.21 -8.93 8.46
C PHE A 650 -8.72 -10.18 7.74
N TYR A 651 -7.70 -10.81 8.28
CA TYR A 651 -7.13 -12.04 7.80
C TYR A 651 -7.33 -13.10 8.89
N CYS A 652 -7.68 -14.30 8.51
CA CYS A 652 -7.79 -15.43 9.41
C CYS A 652 -6.96 -16.59 8.86
N CYS A 653 -6.21 -17.26 9.72
CA CYS A 653 -5.59 -18.55 9.44
C CYS A 653 -6.01 -19.48 10.55
N ILE A 654 -6.86 -20.42 10.22
CA ILE A 654 -7.38 -21.42 11.15
C ILE A 654 -6.58 -22.70 10.95
N LYS A 655 -6.18 -23.31 12.05
CA LYS A 655 -5.48 -24.60 12.06
C LYS A 655 -6.16 -25.55 13.02
N ASP A 656 -6.51 -26.75 12.53
CA ASP A 656 -6.99 -27.85 13.37
C ASP A 656 -6.57 -29.18 12.74
N ARG A 657 -6.54 -30.26 13.53
CA ARG A 657 -6.35 -31.61 13.00
C ARG A 657 -7.61 -32.20 12.41
N ASP A 658 -8.75 -31.68 12.80
CA ASP A 658 -10.07 -32.09 12.35
C ASP A 658 -10.66 -31.01 11.43
N ARG A 659 -11.06 -31.39 10.21
CA ARG A 659 -11.62 -30.48 9.21
C ARG A 659 -12.89 -29.79 9.69
N GLU A 660 -13.82 -30.56 10.30
CA GLU A 660 -15.10 -30.02 10.74
C GLU A 660 -14.91 -29.00 11.87
N GLN A 661 -13.93 -29.24 12.77
CA GLN A 661 -13.59 -28.27 13.81
C GLN A 661 -12.97 -27.01 13.21
N ALA A 662 -12.07 -27.14 12.22
CA ALA A 662 -11.50 -25.99 11.51
C ALA A 662 -12.60 -25.13 10.84
N GLU A 663 -13.53 -25.76 10.09
CA GLU A 663 -14.65 -25.09 9.44
C GLU A 663 -15.58 -24.40 10.44
N LYS A 664 -15.87 -25.04 11.56
CA LYS A 664 -16.67 -24.46 12.64
C LYS A 664 -15.99 -23.25 13.26
N LEU A 665 -14.70 -23.35 13.60
CA LEU A 665 -13.93 -22.24 14.18
C LEU A 665 -13.85 -21.08 13.20
N HIS A 666 -13.58 -21.34 11.93
CA HIS A 666 -13.59 -20.33 10.87
C HIS A 666 -14.92 -19.58 10.82
N SER A 667 -16.03 -20.31 10.78
CA SER A 667 -17.37 -19.71 10.73
C SER A 667 -17.66 -18.84 11.97
N LEU A 668 -17.25 -19.27 13.15
CA LEU A 668 -17.43 -18.51 14.40
C LEU A 668 -16.60 -17.20 14.39
N LEU A 669 -15.33 -17.27 13.98
CA LEU A 669 -14.46 -16.10 13.92
C LEU A 669 -14.93 -15.10 12.87
N LYS A 670 -15.31 -15.57 11.66
CA LYS A 670 -15.87 -14.74 10.60
C LYS A 670 -17.10 -13.97 11.06
N ASN A 671 -18.11 -14.68 11.59
CA ASN A 671 -19.34 -14.06 12.08
C ASN A 671 -19.07 -13.05 13.22
N ARG A 672 -18.09 -13.34 14.08
CA ARG A 672 -17.71 -12.42 15.14
C ARG A 672 -17.09 -11.14 14.58
N ILE A 673 -16.14 -11.24 13.66
CA ILE A 673 -15.49 -10.09 13.01
C ILE A 673 -16.54 -9.22 12.31
N GLU A 674 -17.43 -9.82 11.51
CA GLU A 674 -18.51 -9.11 10.82
C GLU A 674 -19.40 -8.35 11.82
N LYS A 675 -19.85 -9.00 12.88
CA LYS A 675 -20.66 -8.38 13.94
C LYS A 675 -19.95 -7.20 14.62
N GLU A 676 -18.67 -7.38 14.98
CA GLU A 676 -17.88 -6.34 15.66
C GLU A 676 -17.63 -5.12 14.76
N VAL A 677 -17.44 -5.35 13.47
CA VAL A 677 -17.28 -4.29 12.47
C VAL A 677 -18.60 -3.55 12.21
N GLU A 678 -19.73 -4.22 12.25
CA GLU A 678 -21.06 -3.60 12.13
C GLU A 678 -21.39 -2.69 13.32
N GLN A 679 -21.00 -3.08 14.53
CA GLN A 679 -21.27 -2.36 15.77
C GLN A 679 -20.34 -1.18 16.05
N ALA A 680 -19.20 -1.11 15.40
CA ALA A 680 -18.21 -0.04 15.55
C ALA A 680 -18.47 1.11 14.59
#